data_07eec6f1174ee1943e98f4406f7474b5
#
_entry.id   07eec6f1174ee1943e98f4406f7474b5
#
_cell.length_a   1.000
_cell.length_b   1.000
_cell.length_c   1.000
_cell.angle_alpha   90.00
_cell.angle_beta   90.00
_cell.angle_gamma   90.00
#
_symmetry.space_group_name_H-M   'P 1'
#
loop_
_entity.id
_entity.type
_entity.pdbx_description
1 polymer ?
#
loop_
_entity_poly.entity_id
_entity_poly.type
_entity_poly.pdbx_seq_one_letter_code
_entity_poly.pdbx_strand_id
1 'polypeptide(L)'
;DDLSKILFNRYASRLGVDSDNNKISIISEVDNRIYGESLTSRSMYFCSGCPHNTSTVKLPEGDSAFGGIGCHLMAMFVDDGKAFGTTHMGGEGAQWTGMEPFIEKEHMFQNIGDGTFFHSGSLALRQAIAAGSHITYKILYNRAVAMTGAQDPDGGLDLPELTKYLKSQGVKKVIITTDDTNAYKSIEQSRWDKDVEILHRDEIVEAQKKLKAIKGVTVLVHDQSCAANLRRLRKRGLVHEPKKRIFINEAVCEGCGDCGVKSNCLSVQPIKTEFGRKTQIDQPSCNKDYSCVEGNCPSFIQVIPSDKDDKRKLPTIEFDPSTLPNPSKIQKNVTNIFMLGIGGTGVVTVNQIISTAAFIEDKKVIALDQTGLSQKGGSVVSHLKIVNNNKEYSSRVANGESDAYLVFDLLTGVNPKNMAKLSSKNSTSVISTSEIPTGDMVRSTAEEYPEASFMIDLIKEYSKNNTLLNATELSEHFFGSNMQANFIVIGAAFQSGCIPISSESIEKAIEMNGVAVSQNTNAFNIGRKVVSDPHWIDTIDLYRSGSLASKPILSSEAVSLIDSISPDKDLRRILEHRTQELIEYQNLSFAKEYIDFVGNIFDKEQKTRSSSELSQNVAKYLFKLMATKDEYEVARLSLKAELDVAINKEFGKSAKINYMLHPPFLKAMENIPILNMLPGVKSKLALGSWFKVFYVMLKNMKFLRGTPFDFMAWFSSDVRKADKKALNHYKSILEKNINEIGNGKYQDLKKFSSLPDIIRGYEEVRLDTMTAVSYTHLTLPTNSNV
;
A
#
# COMPACT_ATOMS: atom_id res chain seq x y z
N ASP A 1 -21.70 -20.69 -9.28
CA ASP A 1 -22.06 -20.19 -10.63
C ASP A 1 -22.30 -21.32 -11.61
N ASP A 2 -21.48 -22.37 -11.64
CA ASP A 2 -21.73 -23.56 -12.46
C ASP A 2 -22.98 -24.30 -12.01
N LEU A 3 -23.21 -24.39 -10.69
CA LEU A 3 -24.44 -24.97 -10.14
C LEU A 3 -25.68 -24.16 -10.54
N SER A 4 -25.59 -22.84 -10.54
CA SER A 4 -26.70 -21.96 -10.99
C SER A 4 -26.97 -22.11 -12.48
N LYS A 5 -25.93 -22.23 -13.33
CA LYS A 5 -26.06 -22.53 -14.76
C LYS A 5 -26.71 -23.90 -15.01
N ILE A 6 -26.25 -24.92 -14.30
CA ILE A 6 -26.81 -26.29 -14.41
C ILE A 6 -28.26 -26.33 -13.98
N LEU A 7 -28.58 -25.70 -12.84
CA LEU A 7 -29.95 -25.63 -12.34
C LEU A 7 -30.85 -24.82 -13.28
N PHE A 8 -30.38 -23.67 -13.75
CA PHE A 8 -31.13 -22.85 -14.70
C PHE A 8 -31.40 -23.61 -16.02
N ASN A 9 -30.38 -24.19 -16.63
CA ASN A 9 -30.55 -24.95 -17.88
C ASN A 9 -31.48 -26.17 -17.69
N ARG A 10 -31.50 -26.77 -16.51
CA ARG A 10 -32.34 -27.95 -16.23
C ARG A 10 -33.79 -27.60 -15.92
N TYR A 11 -34.04 -26.44 -15.34
CA TYR A 11 -35.40 -26.01 -14.93
C TYR A 11 -36.05 -25.01 -15.85
N ALA A 12 -35.31 -24.17 -16.57
CA ALA A 12 -35.85 -23.19 -17.52
C ALA A 12 -36.66 -23.88 -18.62
N SER A 13 -36.14 -24.97 -19.18
CA SER A 13 -36.84 -25.77 -20.18
C SER A 13 -38.12 -26.45 -19.66
N ARG A 14 -38.18 -26.77 -18.37
CA ARG A 14 -39.36 -27.39 -17.72
C ARG A 14 -40.42 -26.38 -17.33
N LEU A 15 -40.02 -25.12 -17.08
CA LEU A 15 -40.91 -24.07 -16.62
C LEU A 15 -41.40 -23.15 -17.76
N GLY A 16 -41.00 -23.43 -19.01
CA GLY A 16 -41.37 -22.59 -20.18
C GLY A 16 -40.87 -21.14 -20.05
N VAL A 17 -39.81 -20.93 -19.22
CA VAL A 17 -39.21 -19.63 -19.08
C VAL A 17 -38.21 -19.45 -20.23
N ASP A 18 -38.48 -18.45 -21.07
CA ASP A 18 -37.58 -18.08 -22.14
C ASP A 18 -36.23 -17.72 -21.54
N SER A 19 -35.19 -18.48 -21.92
CA SER A 19 -33.87 -18.30 -21.40
C SER A 19 -33.31 -16.98 -21.94
N ASP A 20 -33.52 -15.90 -21.21
CA ASP A 20 -32.84 -14.65 -21.47
C ASP A 20 -31.34 -14.86 -21.17
N ASN A 21 -30.67 -15.48 -22.18
CA ASN A 21 -29.25 -15.85 -22.13
C ASN A 21 -28.33 -14.64 -21.90
N ASN A 22 -28.85 -13.40 -22.05
CA ASN A 22 -28.08 -12.18 -21.89
C ASN A 22 -27.53 -12.00 -20.46
N LYS A 23 -28.26 -12.44 -19.43
CA LYS A 23 -27.78 -12.27 -18.03
C LYS A 23 -26.66 -13.24 -17.66
N ILE A 24 -26.65 -14.44 -18.27
CA ILE A 24 -25.60 -15.45 -18.06
C ILE A 24 -24.41 -15.18 -18.98
N SER A 25 -24.67 -14.69 -20.22
CA SER A 25 -23.60 -14.33 -21.16
C SER A 25 -22.76 -13.16 -20.66
N ILE A 26 -23.36 -12.15 -20.00
CA ILE A 26 -22.64 -11.03 -19.42
C ILE A 26 -21.60 -11.52 -18.39
N ILE A 27 -21.94 -12.47 -17.51
CA ILE A 27 -20.97 -13.00 -16.54
C ILE A 27 -19.81 -13.71 -17.25
N SER A 28 -20.10 -14.55 -18.24
CA SER A 28 -19.06 -15.29 -18.98
C SER A 28 -18.24 -14.38 -19.89
N GLU A 29 -18.78 -13.34 -20.46
CA GLU A 29 -18.06 -12.35 -21.28
C GLU A 29 -17.13 -11.48 -20.39
N VAL A 30 -17.64 -10.99 -19.26
CA VAL A 30 -16.85 -10.23 -18.29
C VAL A 30 -15.74 -11.11 -17.72
N ASP A 31 -16.05 -12.33 -17.31
CA ASP A 31 -15.05 -13.28 -16.81
C ASP A 31 -13.96 -13.54 -17.85
N ASN A 32 -14.31 -13.80 -19.10
CA ASN A 32 -13.35 -14.07 -20.17
C ASN A 32 -12.44 -12.88 -20.49
N ARG A 33 -12.96 -11.66 -20.44
CA ARG A 33 -12.16 -10.44 -20.65
C ARG A 33 -11.23 -10.13 -19.49
N ILE A 34 -11.69 -10.32 -18.26
CA ILE A 34 -10.91 -10.01 -17.06
C ILE A 34 -9.87 -11.09 -16.78
N TYR A 35 -10.17 -12.38 -17.01
CA TYR A 35 -9.20 -13.46 -16.87
C TYR A 35 -8.15 -13.50 -17.99
N GLY A 36 -8.41 -12.86 -19.13
CA GLY A 36 -7.40 -12.68 -20.19
C GLY A 36 -6.30 -11.69 -19.84
N GLU A 37 -6.59 -10.72 -18.97
CA GLU A 37 -5.63 -9.80 -18.36
C GLU A 37 -5.67 -10.05 -16.84
N SER A 38 -4.56 -10.48 -16.26
CA SER A 38 -4.41 -10.78 -14.83
C SER A 38 -4.70 -9.54 -13.96
N LEU A 39 -5.97 -9.25 -13.69
CA LEU A 39 -6.36 -8.19 -12.79
C LEU A 39 -6.18 -8.64 -11.33
N THR A 40 -5.36 -7.91 -10.59
CA THR A 40 -5.15 -8.14 -9.16
C THR A 40 -6.46 -7.91 -8.41
N SER A 41 -6.89 -8.91 -7.64
CA SER A 41 -8.04 -8.76 -6.75
C SER A 41 -7.64 -8.09 -5.44
N ARG A 42 -8.55 -7.33 -4.85
CA ARG A 42 -8.31 -6.71 -3.54
C ARG A 42 -8.44 -7.74 -2.43
N SER A 43 -7.32 -8.18 -1.90
CA SER A 43 -7.24 -9.03 -0.72
C SER A 43 -7.31 -8.22 0.58
N MET A 44 -7.71 -8.84 1.68
CA MET A 44 -7.62 -8.24 3.01
C MET A 44 -6.16 -8.12 3.44
N TYR A 45 -5.84 -7.05 4.20
CA TYR A 45 -4.48 -6.74 4.59
C TYR A 45 -4.42 -6.03 5.94
N PHE A 46 -3.21 -5.94 6.53
CA PHE A 46 -2.97 -5.22 7.77
C PHE A 46 -3.28 -3.73 7.65
N CYS A 47 -3.85 -3.15 8.68
CA CYS A 47 -3.97 -1.70 8.79
C CYS A 47 -2.59 -1.04 8.78
N SER A 48 -2.52 0.23 8.35
CA SER A 48 -1.28 1.01 8.41
C SER A 48 -0.72 1.08 9.83
N GLY A 49 0.55 0.67 10.01
CA GLY A 49 1.23 0.63 11.31
C GLY A 49 0.63 -0.38 12.31
N CYS A 50 0.05 -1.47 11.81
CA CYS A 50 -0.54 -2.51 12.64
C CYS A 50 0.54 -3.24 13.46
N PRO A 51 0.38 -3.42 14.79
CA PRO A 51 1.35 -4.14 15.63
C PRO A 51 1.53 -5.59 15.21
N HIS A 52 0.51 -6.20 14.59
CA HIS A 52 0.59 -7.59 14.12
C HIS A 52 1.58 -7.80 12.99
N ASN A 53 2.00 -6.75 12.26
CA ASN A 53 3.10 -6.83 11.31
C ASN A 53 4.41 -7.29 11.95
N THR A 54 4.71 -6.78 13.14
CA THR A 54 5.89 -7.22 13.89
C THR A 54 5.66 -8.56 14.56
N SER A 55 4.55 -8.69 15.28
CA SER A 55 4.31 -9.85 16.15
C SER A 55 4.04 -11.16 15.41
N THR A 56 3.46 -11.11 14.20
CA THR A 56 3.04 -12.33 13.48
C THR A 56 3.94 -12.67 12.29
N VAL A 57 4.49 -11.67 11.60
CA VAL A 57 5.29 -11.87 10.38
C VAL A 57 6.76 -12.16 10.71
N LYS A 58 7.32 -11.50 11.75
CA LYS A 58 8.72 -11.72 12.16
C LYS A 58 8.84 -13.02 12.99
N LEU A 59 9.17 -14.13 12.32
CA LEU A 59 9.47 -15.43 12.93
C LEU A 59 10.95 -15.78 12.76
N PRO A 60 11.55 -16.61 13.65
CA PRO A 60 12.86 -17.17 13.39
C PRO A 60 12.89 -17.97 12.07
N GLU A 61 14.04 -18.02 11.43
CA GLU A 61 14.22 -18.75 10.16
C GLU A 61 13.87 -20.24 10.31
N GLY A 62 13.14 -20.78 9.34
CA GLY A 62 12.65 -22.17 9.35
C GLY A 62 11.45 -22.43 10.27
N ASP A 63 11.01 -21.46 11.05
CA ASP A 63 9.86 -21.61 11.92
C ASP A 63 8.55 -21.18 11.26
N SER A 64 7.45 -21.64 11.82
CA SER A 64 6.09 -21.34 11.39
C SER A 64 5.14 -21.16 12.59
N ALA A 65 3.99 -20.56 12.34
CA ALA A 65 2.98 -20.29 13.35
C ALA A 65 1.59 -20.72 12.87
N PHE A 66 0.76 -21.21 13.79
CA PHE A 66 -0.66 -21.28 13.53
C PHE A 66 -1.31 -19.91 13.68
N GLY A 67 -2.26 -19.61 12.78
CA GLY A 67 -3.15 -18.47 12.90
C GLY A 67 -4.19 -18.68 13.98
N GLY A 68 -4.71 -17.59 14.53
CA GLY A 68 -5.92 -17.58 15.34
C GLY A 68 -6.98 -16.69 14.68
N ILE A 69 -8.17 -16.65 15.22
CA ILE A 69 -9.25 -15.81 14.68
C ILE A 69 -9.09 -14.38 15.21
N GLY A 70 -8.90 -13.44 14.31
CA GLY A 70 -8.70 -12.02 14.59
C GLY A 70 -7.93 -11.32 13.48
N CYS A 71 -7.53 -10.05 13.69
CA CYS A 71 -6.74 -9.30 12.71
C CYS A 71 -5.38 -9.95 12.39
N HIS A 72 -4.82 -10.75 13.29
CA HIS A 72 -3.58 -11.50 13.09
C HIS A 72 -3.71 -12.63 12.06
N LEU A 73 -4.93 -13.01 11.68
CA LEU A 73 -5.18 -13.93 10.57
C LEU A 73 -4.59 -13.42 9.25
N MET A 74 -4.44 -12.10 9.10
CA MET A 74 -3.84 -11.49 7.91
C MET A 74 -2.42 -12.00 7.62
N ALA A 75 -1.70 -12.53 8.62
CA ALA A 75 -0.40 -13.15 8.43
C ALA A 75 -0.41 -14.33 7.45
N MET A 76 -1.57 -15.01 7.31
CA MET A 76 -1.73 -16.12 6.36
C MET A 76 -1.81 -15.65 4.89
N PHE A 77 -2.10 -14.38 4.64
CA PHE A 77 -2.15 -13.77 3.32
C PHE A 77 -0.87 -13.01 2.97
N VAL A 78 0.04 -12.91 3.92
CA VAL A 78 1.39 -12.38 3.70
C VAL A 78 2.25 -13.54 3.18
N ASP A 79 2.66 -13.40 1.93
CA ASP A 79 3.35 -14.46 1.19
C ASP A 79 4.72 -14.81 1.79
N ASP A 80 4.81 -15.95 2.42
CA ASP A 80 6.04 -16.70 2.73
C ASP A 80 5.72 -18.07 3.38
N GLY A 81 4.45 -18.45 3.49
CA GLY A 81 4.02 -19.76 4.01
C GLY A 81 4.31 -20.00 5.50
N LYS A 82 4.75 -18.99 6.24
CA LYS A 82 5.12 -19.14 7.66
C LYS A 82 3.92 -19.20 8.60
N ALA A 83 2.80 -18.56 8.22
CA ALA A 83 1.57 -18.62 8.99
C ALA A 83 0.52 -19.46 8.25
N PHE A 84 -0.03 -20.47 8.89
CA PHE A 84 -1.02 -21.38 8.28
C PHE A 84 -1.97 -21.97 9.33
N GLY A 85 -3.07 -22.54 8.86
CA GLY A 85 -4.03 -23.24 9.70
C GLY A 85 -4.70 -22.35 10.74
N THR A 86 -6.00 -22.51 10.89
CA THR A 86 -6.80 -21.83 11.93
C THR A 86 -7.74 -22.81 12.57
N THR A 87 -8.15 -22.51 13.78
CA THR A 87 -9.24 -23.21 14.46
C THR A 87 -10.27 -22.20 14.94
N HIS A 88 -11.36 -22.64 15.55
CA HIS A 88 -12.34 -21.75 16.17
C HIS A 88 -11.74 -20.95 17.34
N MET A 89 -12.37 -19.84 17.67
CA MET A 89 -11.96 -19.01 18.82
C MET A 89 -12.01 -19.82 20.11
N GLY A 90 -10.89 -19.81 20.84
CA GLY A 90 -10.71 -20.55 22.09
C GLY A 90 -10.09 -21.93 21.93
N GLY A 91 -9.95 -22.42 20.70
CA GLY A 91 -9.26 -23.68 20.38
C GLY A 91 -7.83 -23.53 19.90
N GLU A 92 -7.30 -22.30 19.92
CA GLU A 92 -5.95 -21.99 19.42
C GLU A 92 -4.89 -22.80 20.18
N GLY A 93 -4.08 -23.56 19.42
CA GLY A 93 -3.03 -24.45 19.93
C GLY A 93 -3.48 -25.88 20.20
N ALA A 94 -4.79 -26.17 20.32
CA ALA A 94 -5.28 -27.52 20.52
C ALA A 94 -4.94 -28.47 19.35
N GLN A 95 -4.95 -27.94 18.10
CA GLN A 95 -4.53 -28.70 16.93
C GLN A 95 -3.06 -29.14 17.02
N TRP A 96 -2.16 -28.29 17.53
CA TRP A 96 -0.77 -28.67 17.73
C TRP A 96 -0.64 -29.78 18.76
N THR A 97 -1.27 -29.64 19.89
CA THR A 97 -1.29 -30.67 20.93
C THR A 97 -1.73 -32.04 20.41
N GLY A 98 -2.70 -32.06 19.49
CA GLY A 98 -3.14 -33.30 18.83
C GLY A 98 -2.18 -33.82 17.76
N MET A 99 -1.45 -32.95 17.08
CA MET A 99 -0.54 -33.31 15.97
C MET A 99 0.88 -33.68 16.43
N GLU A 100 1.37 -32.99 17.46
CA GLU A 100 2.75 -33.07 17.95
C GLU A 100 3.27 -34.51 18.14
N PRO A 101 2.51 -35.48 18.70
CA PRO A 101 2.98 -36.86 18.88
C PRO A 101 3.19 -37.64 17.57
N PHE A 102 2.71 -37.13 16.42
CA PHE A 102 2.67 -37.85 15.14
C PHE A 102 3.52 -37.23 14.05
N ILE A 103 4.25 -36.12 14.34
CA ILE A 103 5.06 -35.39 13.36
C ILE A 103 6.46 -35.14 13.88
N GLU A 104 7.41 -34.98 12.95
CA GLU A 104 8.83 -34.75 13.28
C GLU A 104 9.13 -33.34 13.78
N LYS A 105 8.24 -32.38 13.52
CA LYS A 105 8.45 -31.01 13.98
C LYS A 105 8.30 -30.89 15.47
N GLU A 106 9.35 -30.46 16.15
CA GLU A 106 9.41 -30.44 17.63
C GLU A 106 8.69 -29.27 18.30
N HIS A 107 8.40 -28.18 17.57
CA HIS A 107 7.87 -26.96 18.17
C HIS A 107 6.98 -26.19 17.20
N MET A 108 5.98 -25.47 17.75
CA MET A 108 5.10 -24.59 17.00
C MET A 108 4.84 -23.28 17.77
N PHE A 109 4.73 -22.18 17.01
CA PHE A 109 4.18 -20.93 17.53
C PHE A 109 2.67 -20.88 17.29
N GLN A 110 1.90 -20.35 18.25
CA GLN A 110 0.46 -20.14 18.14
C GLN A 110 0.13 -18.67 18.35
N ASN A 111 -0.37 -17.98 17.33
CA ASN A 111 -0.88 -16.62 17.47
C ASN A 111 -2.29 -16.65 18.09
N ILE A 112 -2.52 -15.80 19.10
CA ILE A 112 -3.82 -15.62 19.74
C ILE A 112 -4.01 -14.16 20.15
N GLY A 113 -5.17 -13.58 19.83
CA GLY A 113 -5.51 -12.22 20.29
C GLY A 113 -5.88 -12.19 21.78
N ASP A 114 -5.65 -11.07 22.44
CA ASP A 114 -6.00 -10.85 23.84
C ASP A 114 -7.50 -11.05 24.10
N GLY A 115 -8.38 -10.53 23.25
CA GLY A 115 -9.82 -10.75 23.36
C GLY A 115 -10.21 -12.23 23.36
N THR A 116 -9.64 -13.03 22.44
CA THR A 116 -9.87 -14.48 22.42
C THR A 116 -9.26 -15.17 23.62
N PHE A 117 -8.05 -14.77 24.04
CA PHE A 117 -7.37 -15.36 25.18
C PHE A 117 -8.20 -15.21 26.47
N PHE A 118 -8.69 -14.00 26.75
CA PHE A 118 -9.50 -13.74 27.95
C PHE A 118 -10.90 -14.38 27.87
N HIS A 119 -11.50 -14.42 26.68
CA HIS A 119 -12.80 -15.04 26.50
C HIS A 119 -12.75 -16.57 26.72
N SER A 120 -11.86 -17.28 26.03
CA SER A 120 -11.87 -18.76 26.02
C SER A 120 -10.52 -19.42 25.73
N GLY A 121 -9.57 -18.71 25.12
CA GLY A 121 -8.28 -19.29 24.66
C GLY A 121 -7.37 -19.75 25.80
N SER A 122 -7.57 -19.27 27.02
CA SER A 122 -6.87 -19.75 28.22
C SER A 122 -7.15 -21.23 28.51
N LEU A 123 -8.27 -21.79 28.05
CA LEU A 123 -8.59 -23.21 28.21
C LEU A 123 -7.69 -24.09 27.33
N ALA A 124 -7.44 -23.68 26.07
CA ALA A 124 -6.54 -24.39 25.18
C ALA A 124 -5.09 -24.35 25.68
N LEU A 125 -4.64 -23.22 26.26
CA LEU A 125 -3.33 -23.13 26.92
C LEU A 125 -3.21 -24.11 28.08
N ARG A 126 -4.23 -24.20 28.92
CA ARG A 126 -4.27 -25.19 30.06
C ARG A 126 -4.20 -26.63 29.56
N GLN A 127 -4.92 -26.94 28.46
CA GLN A 127 -4.89 -28.26 27.84
C GLN A 127 -3.49 -28.58 27.30
N ALA A 128 -2.83 -27.64 26.63
CA ALA A 128 -1.47 -27.82 26.13
C ALA A 128 -0.46 -28.04 27.29
N ILE A 129 -0.62 -27.37 28.44
CA ILE A 129 0.19 -27.58 29.65
C ILE A 129 -0.04 -28.99 30.21
N ALA A 130 -1.30 -29.42 30.32
CA ALA A 130 -1.66 -30.73 30.82
C ALA A 130 -1.13 -31.86 29.94
N ALA A 131 -1.08 -31.66 28.62
CA ALA A 131 -0.53 -32.59 27.64
C ALA A 131 1.01 -32.57 27.60
N GLY A 132 1.67 -31.61 28.22
CA GLY A 132 3.12 -31.45 28.15
C GLY A 132 3.63 -30.97 26.79
N SER A 133 2.77 -30.36 25.97
CA SER A 133 3.11 -29.93 24.60
C SER A 133 4.25 -28.92 24.55
N HIS A 134 5.09 -29.01 23.51
CA HIS A 134 6.16 -28.05 23.25
C HIS A 134 5.65 -26.97 22.26
N ILE A 135 5.12 -25.89 22.83
CA ILE A 135 4.46 -24.81 22.08
C ILE A 135 4.75 -23.46 22.71
N THR A 136 4.89 -22.43 21.90
CA THR A 136 4.95 -21.02 22.35
C THR A 136 3.67 -20.31 21.92
N TYR A 137 2.83 -19.92 22.87
CA TYR A 137 1.70 -19.03 22.63
C TYR A 137 2.21 -17.60 22.48
N LYS A 138 1.75 -16.92 21.42
CA LYS A 138 2.01 -15.50 21.19
C LYS A 138 0.72 -14.73 21.47
N ILE A 139 0.58 -14.20 22.69
CA ILE A 139 -0.58 -13.38 23.07
C ILE A 139 -0.37 -11.98 22.51
N LEU A 140 -1.22 -11.59 21.56
CA LEU A 140 -1.19 -10.31 20.87
C LEU A 140 -2.01 -9.31 21.68
N TYR A 141 -1.36 -8.71 22.68
CA TYR A 141 -1.96 -7.85 23.69
C TYR A 141 -2.08 -6.43 23.16
N ASN A 142 -3.18 -6.12 22.46
CA ASN A 142 -3.42 -4.81 21.86
C ASN A 142 -4.55 -4.01 22.55
N ARG A 143 -5.08 -4.51 23.63
CA ARG A 143 -6.15 -3.92 24.47
C ARG A 143 -7.41 -3.62 23.66
N ALA A 144 -7.71 -4.44 22.66
CA ALA A 144 -8.85 -4.18 21.79
C ALA A 144 -9.36 -5.43 21.08
N VAL A 145 -10.65 -5.67 21.08
CA VAL A 145 -11.31 -6.56 20.13
C VAL A 145 -11.37 -5.83 18.78
N ALA A 146 -10.21 -5.82 18.10
CA ALA A 146 -9.92 -4.88 17.02
C ALA A 146 -10.79 -5.07 15.77
N MET A 147 -11.23 -6.31 15.50
CA MET A 147 -11.98 -6.63 14.28
C MET A 147 -13.39 -6.05 14.30
N THR A 148 -14.03 -6.00 15.45
CA THR A 148 -15.43 -5.58 15.60
C THR A 148 -15.61 -4.11 15.98
N GLY A 149 -14.53 -3.35 16.16
CA GLY A 149 -14.61 -1.92 16.45
C GLY A 149 -13.74 -1.44 17.60
N ALA A 150 -12.84 -2.31 18.09
CA ALA A 150 -11.92 -2.04 19.18
C ALA A 150 -12.61 -1.79 20.52
N GLN A 151 -13.57 -2.63 20.85
CA GLN A 151 -14.12 -2.76 22.19
C GLN A 151 -13.04 -3.26 23.16
N ASP A 152 -13.14 -2.89 24.43
CA ASP A 152 -12.26 -3.43 25.45
C ASP A 152 -12.50 -4.95 25.60
N PRO A 153 -11.45 -5.77 25.73
CA PRO A 153 -11.61 -7.20 25.98
C PRO A 153 -12.29 -7.47 27.35
N ASP A 154 -13.36 -8.25 27.33
CA ASP A 154 -14.01 -8.67 28.57
C ASP A 154 -13.06 -9.56 29.39
N GLY A 155 -13.03 -9.35 30.73
CA GLY A 155 -12.17 -10.11 31.63
C GLY A 155 -10.66 -9.81 31.48
N GLY A 156 -10.30 -8.71 30.83
CA GLY A 156 -8.91 -8.31 30.59
C GLY A 156 -8.13 -8.11 31.90
N LEU A 157 -6.93 -8.69 31.97
CA LEU A 157 -5.96 -8.50 33.04
C LEU A 157 -4.91 -7.48 32.61
N ASP A 158 -4.37 -6.70 33.55
CA ASP A 158 -3.17 -5.92 33.25
C ASP A 158 -1.95 -6.85 33.06
N LEU A 159 -0.86 -6.34 32.50
CA LEU A 159 0.28 -7.20 32.18
C LEU A 159 0.91 -7.87 33.40
N PRO A 160 1.15 -7.18 34.54
CA PRO A 160 1.61 -7.83 35.76
C PRO A 160 0.69 -8.97 36.21
N GLU A 161 -0.62 -8.76 36.23
CA GLU A 161 -1.59 -9.78 36.62
C GLU A 161 -1.63 -10.94 35.61
N LEU A 162 -1.57 -10.63 34.29
CA LEU A 162 -1.50 -11.64 33.25
C LEU A 162 -0.27 -12.53 33.40
N THR A 163 0.90 -11.97 33.72
CA THR A 163 2.12 -12.77 33.90
C THR A 163 2.01 -13.72 35.09
N LYS A 164 1.45 -13.25 36.21
CA LYS A 164 1.20 -14.10 37.39
C LYS A 164 0.18 -15.19 37.09
N TYR A 165 -0.90 -14.85 36.37
CA TYR A 165 -1.89 -15.81 35.92
C TYR A 165 -1.25 -16.92 35.08
N LEU A 166 -0.47 -16.56 34.05
CA LEU A 166 0.20 -17.52 33.17
C LEU A 166 1.13 -18.44 33.94
N LYS A 167 1.92 -17.91 34.85
CA LYS A 167 2.83 -18.70 35.70
C LYS A 167 2.07 -19.63 36.65
N SER A 168 0.95 -19.18 37.22
CA SER A 168 0.09 -20.01 38.08
C SER A 168 -0.52 -21.20 37.35
N GLN A 169 -0.74 -21.08 36.00
CA GLN A 169 -1.21 -22.18 35.17
C GLN A 169 -0.11 -23.21 34.83
N GLY A 170 1.17 -22.88 35.07
CA GLY A 170 2.30 -23.77 34.77
C GLY A 170 3.12 -23.41 33.54
N VAL A 171 2.93 -22.22 32.98
CA VAL A 171 3.76 -21.69 31.89
C VAL A 171 5.23 -21.61 32.33
N LYS A 172 6.13 -22.17 31.54
CA LYS A 172 7.56 -22.30 31.88
C LYS A 172 8.29 -20.95 31.89
N LYS A 173 8.05 -20.11 30.87
CA LYS A 173 8.68 -18.80 30.72
C LYS A 173 7.71 -17.83 30.04
N VAL A 174 7.71 -16.58 30.50
CA VAL A 174 6.99 -15.46 29.87
C VAL A 174 8.01 -14.39 29.49
N ILE A 175 7.95 -13.93 28.24
CA ILE A 175 8.68 -12.75 27.76
C ILE A 175 7.64 -11.76 27.22
N ILE A 176 7.84 -10.48 27.54
CA ILE A 176 7.02 -9.38 27.00
C ILE A 176 7.87 -8.62 25.99
N THR A 177 7.30 -8.34 24.81
CA THR A 177 7.88 -7.42 23.84
C THR A 177 6.97 -6.22 23.64
N THR A 178 7.54 -5.00 23.62
CA THR A 178 6.77 -3.75 23.54
C THR A 178 7.50 -2.69 22.71
N ASP A 179 6.80 -1.71 22.20
CA ASP A 179 7.37 -0.53 21.52
C ASP A 179 7.86 0.55 22.53
N ASP A 180 7.45 0.47 23.81
CA ASP A 180 7.90 1.38 24.87
C ASP A 180 8.23 0.64 26.17
N THR A 181 9.49 0.23 26.31
CA THR A 181 9.98 -0.42 27.55
C THR A 181 9.97 0.50 28.77
N ASN A 182 9.96 1.83 28.58
CA ASN A 182 9.97 2.78 29.69
C ASN A 182 8.61 2.86 30.39
N ALA A 183 7.51 2.54 29.69
CA ALA A 183 6.17 2.53 30.26
C ALA A 183 6.04 1.64 31.51
N TYR A 184 6.91 0.65 31.65
CA TYR A 184 6.87 -0.33 32.76
C TYR A 184 7.83 -0.04 33.90
N LYS A 185 8.74 0.93 33.77
CA LYS A 185 9.74 1.25 34.81
C LYS A 185 9.13 1.82 36.10
N SER A 186 7.93 2.42 35.98
CA SER A 186 7.20 2.98 37.12
C SER A 186 6.36 1.93 37.89
N ILE A 187 6.23 0.71 37.35
CA ILE A 187 5.45 -0.35 37.98
C ILE A 187 6.33 -1.06 39.00
N GLU A 188 5.84 -1.16 40.24
CA GLU A 188 6.55 -1.84 41.33
C GLU A 188 6.94 -3.28 40.93
N GLN A 189 8.18 -3.65 41.18
CA GLN A 189 8.71 -5.00 40.88
C GLN A 189 7.91 -6.12 41.55
N SER A 190 7.32 -5.88 42.72
CA SER A 190 6.47 -6.82 43.45
C SER A 190 5.18 -7.21 42.69
N ARG A 191 4.74 -6.37 41.73
CA ARG A 191 3.57 -6.67 40.92
C ARG A 191 3.86 -7.70 39.82
N TRP A 192 5.13 -7.84 39.41
CA TRP A 192 5.54 -8.78 38.37
C TRP A 192 5.85 -10.17 38.92
N ASP A 193 5.74 -11.19 38.07
CA ASP A 193 6.37 -12.46 38.32
C ASP A 193 7.90 -12.30 38.21
N LYS A 194 8.67 -13.02 39.07
CA LYS A 194 10.14 -12.82 39.21
C LYS A 194 10.92 -13.12 37.94
N ASP A 195 10.41 -13.99 37.09
CA ASP A 195 11.09 -14.48 35.88
C ASP A 195 10.68 -13.78 34.61
N VAL A 196 9.89 -12.71 34.68
CA VAL A 196 9.41 -11.98 33.46
C VAL A 196 10.54 -11.13 32.91
N GLU A 197 10.79 -11.26 31.61
CA GLU A 197 11.71 -10.45 30.84
C GLU A 197 10.93 -9.49 29.95
N ILE A 198 11.28 -8.19 29.94
CA ILE A 198 10.63 -7.16 29.10
C ILE A 198 11.69 -6.65 28.12
N LEU A 199 11.42 -6.81 26.82
CA LEU A 199 12.30 -6.47 25.72
C LEU A 199 11.64 -5.45 24.76
N HIS A 200 12.46 -4.74 24.01
CA HIS A 200 11.94 -3.92 22.91
C HIS A 200 11.40 -4.82 21.78
N ARG A 201 10.38 -4.37 21.07
CA ARG A 201 9.75 -5.14 19.97
C ARG A 201 10.72 -5.56 18.86
N ASP A 202 11.82 -4.82 18.67
CA ASP A 202 12.85 -5.15 17.67
C ASP A 202 13.60 -6.44 18.01
N GLU A 203 13.57 -6.86 19.28
CA GLU A 203 14.18 -8.10 19.79
C GLU A 203 13.23 -9.32 19.72
N ILE A 204 12.06 -9.19 19.05
CA ILE A 204 11.02 -10.23 19.05
C ILE A 204 11.51 -11.57 18.51
N VAL A 205 12.41 -11.58 17.52
CA VAL A 205 12.95 -12.81 16.94
C VAL A 205 13.82 -13.53 17.98
N GLU A 206 14.67 -12.81 18.69
CA GLU A 206 15.51 -13.37 19.76
C GLU A 206 14.68 -13.83 20.95
N ALA A 207 13.62 -13.10 21.32
CA ALA A 207 12.66 -13.52 22.33
C ALA A 207 11.99 -14.86 21.95
N GLN A 208 11.59 -15.01 20.70
CA GLN A 208 11.00 -16.24 20.19
C GLN A 208 11.99 -17.42 20.21
N LYS A 209 13.26 -17.21 19.82
CA LYS A 209 14.32 -18.24 19.92
C LYS A 209 14.54 -18.71 21.35
N LYS A 210 14.62 -17.75 22.31
CA LYS A 210 14.74 -18.08 23.74
C LYS A 210 13.58 -18.94 24.24
N LEU A 211 12.35 -18.59 23.89
CA LEU A 211 11.16 -19.32 24.33
C LEU A 211 11.07 -20.70 23.69
N LYS A 212 11.36 -20.83 22.41
CA LYS A 212 11.41 -22.11 21.69
C LYS A 212 12.39 -23.10 22.29
N ALA A 213 13.53 -22.63 22.81
CA ALA A 213 14.55 -23.49 23.42
C ALA A 213 14.10 -24.15 24.74
N ILE A 214 13.04 -23.68 25.35
CA ILE A 214 12.52 -24.17 26.64
C ILE A 214 11.41 -25.19 26.37
N LYS A 215 11.64 -26.48 26.68
CA LYS A 215 10.64 -27.53 26.51
C LYS A 215 9.39 -27.28 27.38
N GLY A 216 8.23 -27.52 26.78
CA GLY A 216 6.91 -27.29 27.36
C GLY A 216 6.24 -26.03 26.83
N VAL A 217 5.23 -25.54 27.56
CA VAL A 217 4.45 -24.36 27.15
C VAL A 217 5.16 -23.08 27.62
N THR A 218 5.47 -22.21 26.67
CA THR A 218 6.01 -20.87 26.90
C THR A 218 5.10 -19.80 26.31
N VAL A 219 5.23 -18.55 26.74
CA VAL A 219 4.38 -17.46 26.27
C VAL A 219 5.19 -16.22 25.91
N LEU A 220 4.97 -15.70 24.71
CA LEU A 220 5.37 -14.37 24.31
C LEU A 220 4.14 -13.44 24.40
N VAL A 221 4.21 -12.39 25.19
CA VAL A 221 3.17 -11.34 25.19
C VAL A 221 3.71 -10.17 24.38
N HIS A 222 3.06 -9.85 23.25
CA HIS A 222 3.41 -8.68 22.46
C HIS A 222 2.47 -7.53 22.79
N ASP A 223 2.95 -6.57 23.57
CA ASP A 223 2.17 -5.41 23.99
C ASP A 223 2.41 -4.21 23.08
N GLN A 224 1.45 -3.97 22.21
CA GLN A 224 1.41 -2.77 21.39
C GLN A 224 -0.04 -2.46 21.00
N SER A 225 -0.48 -1.22 21.23
CA SER A 225 -1.87 -0.80 21.01
C SER A 225 -2.33 -0.97 19.56
N CYS A 226 -3.61 -1.33 19.37
CA CYS A 226 -4.24 -1.41 18.04
C CYS A 226 -4.11 -0.07 17.30
N ALA A 227 -3.45 -0.07 16.12
CA ALA A 227 -3.18 1.14 15.34
C ALA A 227 -4.46 1.89 14.94
N ALA A 228 -5.53 1.18 14.58
CA ALA A 228 -6.81 1.80 14.21
C ALA A 228 -7.50 2.46 15.41
N ASN A 229 -7.42 1.83 16.60
CA ASN A 229 -7.96 2.39 17.83
C ASN A 229 -7.14 3.60 18.29
N LEU A 230 -5.81 3.47 18.28
CA LEU A 230 -4.90 4.55 18.64
C LEU A 230 -5.13 5.81 17.77
N ARG A 231 -5.36 5.63 16.46
CA ARG A 231 -5.72 6.72 15.56
C ARG A 231 -7.03 7.41 15.96
N ARG A 232 -8.06 6.63 16.38
CA ARG A 232 -9.32 7.19 16.86
C ARG A 232 -9.13 7.98 18.16
N LEU A 233 -8.36 7.44 19.10
CA LEU A 233 -8.07 8.09 20.38
C LEU A 233 -7.28 9.39 20.18
N ARG A 234 -6.29 9.40 19.27
CA ARG A 234 -5.54 10.62 18.88
C ARG A 234 -6.46 11.68 18.29
N LYS A 235 -7.35 11.30 17.35
CA LYS A 235 -8.33 12.25 16.78
C LYS A 235 -9.29 12.85 17.81
N ARG A 236 -9.58 12.12 18.90
CA ARG A 236 -10.40 12.59 20.02
C ARG A 236 -9.60 13.38 21.08
N GLY A 237 -8.29 13.53 20.89
CA GLY A 237 -7.41 14.21 21.86
C GLY A 237 -7.16 13.41 23.16
N LEU A 238 -7.53 12.13 23.19
CA LEU A 238 -7.38 11.27 24.38
C LEU A 238 -5.97 10.67 24.49
N VAL A 239 -5.22 10.66 23.42
CA VAL A 239 -3.83 10.18 23.37
C VAL A 239 -3.00 11.15 22.55
N HIS A 240 -1.77 11.39 22.99
CA HIS A 240 -0.85 12.30 22.33
C HIS A 240 -0.53 11.87 20.89
N GLU A 241 -0.60 12.81 19.96
CA GLU A 241 -0.19 12.62 18.57
C GLU A 241 1.32 12.83 18.44
N PRO A 242 2.12 11.83 17.99
CA PRO A 242 3.55 12.02 17.77
C PRO A 242 3.82 13.13 16.76
N LYS A 243 4.71 14.07 17.08
CA LYS A 243 5.05 15.19 16.19
C LYS A 243 5.90 14.75 14.99
N LYS A 244 6.64 13.66 15.12
CA LYS A 244 7.49 13.13 14.04
C LYS A 244 6.64 12.63 12.88
N ARG A 245 7.05 12.99 11.65
CA ARG A 245 6.52 12.47 10.39
C ARG A 245 7.66 11.86 9.60
N ILE A 246 7.36 10.89 8.77
CA ILE A 246 8.32 10.31 7.83
C ILE A 246 7.95 10.74 6.43
N PHE A 247 8.95 11.22 5.72
CA PHE A 247 8.86 11.59 4.31
C PHE A 247 9.91 10.81 3.51
N ILE A 248 9.62 10.46 2.27
CA ILE A 248 10.56 9.79 1.37
C ILE A 248 10.96 10.78 0.28
N ASN A 249 12.25 11.06 0.15
CA ASN A 249 12.78 11.80 -0.98
C ASN A 249 12.69 10.92 -2.25
N GLU A 250 11.75 11.23 -3.14
CA GLU A 250 11.48 10.46 -4.36
C GLU A 250 12.69 10.44 -5.29
N ALA A 251 13.47 11.52 -5.35
CA ALA A 251 14.68 11.59 -6.17
C ALA A 251 15.74 10.57 -5.69
N VAL A 252 15.88 10.38 -4.39
CA VAL A 252 16.79 9.39 -3.78
C VAL A 252 16.19 7.99 -3.81
N CYS A 253 14.87 7.83 -3.70
CA CYS A 253 14.20 6.52 -3.66
C CYS A 253 14.50 5.67 -4.92
N GLU A 254 14.87 4.41 -4.71
CA GLU A 254 15.10 3.43 -5.79
C GLU A 254 13.86 2.59 -6.14
N GLY A 255 12.75 2.75 -5.41
CA GLY A 255 11.51 2.00 -5.64
C GLY A 255 11.65 0.49 -5.44
N CYS A 256 12.57 0.06 -4.57
CA CYS A 256 12.89 -1.37 -4.35
C CYS A 256 11.84 -2.14 -3.54
N GLY A 257 10.90 -1.45 -2.88
CA GLY A 257 9.87 -2.08 -2.07
C GLY A 257 10.32 -2.55 -0.66
N ASP A 258 11.61 -2.49 -0.32
CA ASP A 258 12.16 -2.97 0.96
C ASP A 258 11.43 -2.39 2.18
N CYS A 259 11.10 -1.09 2.15
CA CYS A 259 10.31 -0.44 3.21
C CYS A 259 8.88 -1.02 3.31
N GLY A 260 8.29 -1.41 2.19
CA GLY A 260 6.99 -2.09 2.15
C GLY A 260 7.06 -3.49 2.76
N VAL A 261 8.10 -4.27 2.41
CA VAL A 261 8.34 -5.61 2.97
C VAL A 261 8.56 -5.56 4.48
N LYS A 262 9.41 -4.62 4.96
CA LYS A 262 9.73 -4.48 6.38
C LYS A 262 8.56 -4.03 7.24
N SER A 263 7.72 -3.15 6.72
CA SER A 263 6.61 -2.58 7.49
C SER A 263 5.26 -3.24 7.25
N ASN A 264 5.04 -3.91 6.13
CA ASN A 264 3.72 -4.39 5.69
C ASN A 264 2.62 -3.32 5.85
N CYS A 265 2.94 -2.07 5.50
CA CYS A 265 2.14 -0.90 5.87
C CYS A 265 1.52 -0.25 4.64
N LEU A 266 0.18 -0.20 4.56
CA LEU A 266 -0.55 0.42 3.46
C LEU A 266 -0.31 1.92 3.26
N SER A 267 0.33 2.60 4.23
CA SER A 267 0.76 4.00 4.04
C SER A 267 2.06 4.13 3.24
N VAL A 268 2.78 3.02 3.00
CA VAL A 268 3.99 2.98 2.17
C VAL A 268 3.58 2.67 0.75
N GLN A 269 3.22 3.71 -0.02
CA GLN A 269 2.57 3.53 -1.32
C GLN A 269 3.55 3.65 -2.48
N PRO A 270 3.48 2.76 -3.48
CA PRO A 270 4.19 2.95 -4.73
C PRO A 270 3.60 4.12 -5.52
N ILE A 271 4.46 4.89 -6.17
CA ILE A 271 4.07 5.94 -7.13
C ILE A 271 4.83 5.77 -8.43
N LYS A 272 4.20 6.12 -9.55
CA LYS A 272 4.83 6.16 -10.87
C LYS A 272 5.41 7.56 -11.09
N THR A 273 6.67 7.63 -11.49
CA THR A 273 7.35 8.89 -11.82
C THR A 273 8.04 8.78 -13.18
N GLU A 274 8.57 9.90 -13.72
CA GLU A 274 9.37 9.90 -14.96
C GLU A 274 10.61 8.99 -14.85
N PHE A 275 11.12 8.77 -13.64
CA PHE A 275 12.26 7.89 -13.36
C PHE A 275 11.86 6.50 -12.88
N GLY A 276 10.65 6.04 -13.26
CA GLY A 276 10.08 4.76 -12.88
C GLY A 276 9.38 4.77 -11.51
N ARG A 277 9.11 3.57 -10.98
CA ARG A 277 8.44 3.37 -9.69
C ARG A 277 9.28 3.96 -8.55
N LYS A 278 8.65 4.73 -7.68
CA LYS A 278 9.17 5.24 -6.40
C LYS A 278 8.22 4.85 -5.27
N THR A 279 8.52 5.32 -4.08
CA THR A 279 7.67 5.09 -2.89
C THR A 279 7.45 6.40 -2.16
N GLN A 280 6.25 6.61 -1.67
CA GLN A 280 5.86 7.73 -0.81
C GLN A 280 5.21 7.22 0.48
N ILE A 281 5.13 8.09 1.50
CA ILE A 281 4.32 7.85 2.68
C ILE A 281 3.02 8.64 2.55
N ASP A 282 1.90 7.92 2.47
CA ASP A 282 0.58 8.52 2.55
C ASP A 282 0.33 9.02 3.98
N GLN A 283 0.52 10.33 4.18
CA GLN A 283 0.45 10.98 5.50
C GLN A 283 -0.93 10.86 6.15
N PRO A 284 -2.05 11.00 5.40
CA PRO A 284 -3.39 10.85 5.95
C PRO A 284 -3.65 9.49 6.59
N SER A 285 -3.11 8.40 6.06
CA SER A 285 -3.29 7.04 6.60
C SER A 285 -2.18 6.60 7.56
N CYS A 286 -1.04 7.32 7.62
CA CYS A 286 0.10 6.95 8.46
C CYS A 286 -0.22 6.99 9.96
N ASN A 287 0.01 5.87 10.65
CA ASN A 287 -0.19 5.74 12.10
C ASN A 287 1.07 5.95 12.95
N LYS A 288 2.18 6.39 12.35
CA LYS A 288 3.45 6.73 13.02
C LYS A 288 4.05 5.55 13.80
N ASP A 289 4.02 4.37 13.20
CA ASP A 289 4.66 3.16 13.73
C ASP A 289 6.18 3.13 13.48
N TYR A 290 6.63 3.78 12.40
CA TYR A 290 8.02 3.95 11.98
C TYR A 290 8.77 2.68 11.54
N SER A 291 8.18 1.51 11.53
CA SER A 291 8.83 0.27 11.05
C SER A 291 9.29 0.35 9.58
N CYS A 292 8.69 1.22 8.77
CA CYS A 292 9.13 1.46 7.39
C CYS A 292 10.53 2.06 7.27
N VAL A 293 11.06 2.66 8.34
CA VAL A 293 12.40 3.29 8.36
C VAL A 293 13.51 2.27 8.58
N GLU A 294 13.21 1.04 8.96
CA GLU A 294 14.21 -0.02 9.16
C GLU A 294 15.07 -0.24 7.90
N GLY A 295 16.34 -0.64 8.10
CA GLY A 295 17.31 -0.89 7.02
C GLY A 295 18.10 0.35 6.57
N ASN A 296 18.85 0.22 5.47
CA ASN A 296 19.94 1.16 5.11
C ASN A 296 19.55 2.25 4.10
N CYS A 297 18.29 2.27 3.64
CA CYS A 297 17.85 3.21 2.61
C CYS A 297 18.01 4.69 3.02
N PRO A 298 18.75 5.53 2.25
CA PRO A 298 19.01 6.93 2.59
C PRO A 298 17.89 7.91 2.17
N SER A 299 16.81 7.42 1.56
CA SER A 299 15.73 8.29 1.07
C SER A 299 14.78 8.81 2.16
N PHE A 300 14.89 8.29 3.38
CA PHE A 300 14.01 8.69 4.49
C PHE A 300 14.42 10.02 5.12
N ILE A 301 13.43 10.84 5.33
CA ILE A 301 13.55 12.14 6.02
C ILE A 301 12.55 12.16 7.17
N GLN A 302 13.03 12.43 8.36
CA GLN A 302 12.19 12.73 9.51
C GLN A 302 11.84 14.20 9.49
N VAL A 303 10.57 14.51 9.48
CA VAL A 303 10.04 15.87 9.50
C VAL A 303 9.31 16.10 10.81
N ILE A 304 9.59 17.24 11.46
CA ILE A 304 8.89 17.69 12.66
C ILE A 304 8.20 19.00 12.29
N PRO A 305 6.89 19.00 12.02
CA PRO A 305 6.12 20.22 11.75
C PRO A 305 6.24 21.20 12.89
N SER A 306 6.18 22.50 12.59
CA SER A 306 6.18 23.55 13.61
C SER A 306 4.78 23.69 14.23
N ASP A 307 4.70 23.90 15.53
CA ASP A 307 3.43 24.17 16.22
C ASP A 307 2.74 25.45 15.70
N LYS A 308 3.49 26.34 15.04
CA LYS A 308 2.96 27.57 14.43
C LYS A 308 2.33 27.36 13.06
N ASP A 309 2.80 26.33 12.32
CA ASP A 309 2.35 26.00 10.96
C ASP A 309 1.46 24.73 10.93
N ASP A 310 1.11 24.20 12.10
CA ASP A 310 0.51 22.85 12.29
C ASP A 310 -0.91 22.70 11.69
N LYS A 311 -1.44 23.74 11.10
CA LYS A 311 -2.66 23.65 10.30
C LYS A 311 -2.30 24.00 8.87
N ARG A 312 -2.07 22.96 8.02
CA ARG A 312 -2.22 23.12 6.58
C ARG A 312 -3.48 23.96 6.37
N LYS A 313 -3.33 25.18 5.85
CA LYS A 313 -4.51 25.98 5.49
C LYS A 313 -5.20 25.23 4.36
N LEU A 314 -6.23 24.49 4.74
CA LEU A 314 -7.05 23.79 3.76
C LEU A 314 -7.76 24.84 2.92
N PRO A 315 -7.92 24.61 1.62
CA PRO A 315 -8.66 25.52 0.75
C PRO A 315 -10.08 25.73 1.26
N THR A 316 -10.55 26.95 1.16
CA THR A 316 -11.95 27.28 1.47
C THR A 316 -12.84 26.76 0.33
N ILE A 317 -13.99 26.23 0.65
CA ILE A 317 -14.99 25.84 -0.34
C ILE A 317 -15.69 27.09 -0.84
N GLU A 318 -15.41 27.50 -2.08
CA GLU A 318 -15.85 28.78 -2.66
C GLU A 318 -17.14 28.63 -3.49
N PHE A 319 -18.17 28.01 -2.94
CA PHE A 319 -19.52 28.04 -3.53
C PHE A 319 -20.59 27.94 -2.43
N ASP A 320 -21.77 28.49 -2.73
CA ASP A 320 -22.93 28.36 -1.85
C ASP A 320 -23.71 27.07 -2.18
N PRO A 321 -23.80 26.10 -1.25
CA PRO A 321 -24.55 24.87 -1.47
C PRO A 321 -26.03 25.07 -1.80
N SER A 322 -26.65 26.17 -1.37
CA SER A 322 -28.05 26.48 -1.66
C SER A 322 -28.33 26.78 -3.14
N THR A 323 -27.29 27.13 -3.90
CA THR A 323 -27.37 27.43 -5.33
C THR A 323 -27.31 26.17 -6.21
N LEU A 324 -27.02 25.00 -5.63
CA LEU A 324 -26.92 23.76 -6.36
C LEU A 324 -28.30 23.28 -6.86
N PRO A 325 -28.43 22.96 -8.16
CA PRO A 325 -29.72 22.53 -8.71
C PRO A 325 -30.14 21.18 -8.13
N ASN A 326 -31.43 20.99 -7.96
CA ASN A 326 -31.97 19.67 -7.63
C ASN A 326 -32.02 18.80 -8.91
N PRO A 327 -31.48 17.57 -8.87
CA PRO A 327 -31.48 16.69 -10.03
C PRO A 327 -32.86 16.09 -10.30
N SER A 328 -33.10 15.71 -11.55
CA SER A 328 -34.21 14.83 -11.89
C SER A 328 -33.93 13.43 -11.32
N LYS A 329 -34.72 13.01 -10.35
CA LYS A 329 -34.50 11.75 -9.63
C LYS A 329 -35.13 10.56 -10.34
N ILE A 330 -34.48 9.40 -10.21
CA ILE A 330 -35.07 8.12 -10.63
C ILE A 330 -36.41 7.88 -9.93
N GLN A 331 -37.41 7.51 -10.73
CA GLN A 331 -38.75 7.18 -10.23
C GLN A 331 -39.07 5.72 -10.53
N LYS A 332 -38.87 4.87 -9.52
CA LYS A 332 -39.17 3.43 -9.59
C LYS A 332 -39.85 2.98 -8.31
N ASN A 333 -40.61 1.89 -8.40
CA ASN A 333 -41.18 1.22 -7.21
C ASN A 333 -40.10 0.66 -6.33
N VAL A 334 -38.98 0.24 -6.89
CA VAL A 334 -37.76 -0.23 -6.18
C VAL A 334 -36.55 0.35 -6.89
N THR A 335 -35.70 1.02 -6.12
CA THR A 335 -34.39 1.49 -6.60
C THR A 335 -33.31 0.63 -5.97
N ASN A 336 -32.52 -0.05 -6.80
CA ASN A 336 -31.42 -0.92 -6.41
C ASN A 336 -30.09 -0.16 -6.46
N ILE A 337 -29.51 0.08 -5.29
CA ILE A 337 -28.21 0.75 -5.13
C ILE A 337 -27.17 -0.30 -4.73
N PHE A 338 -26.08 -0.40 -5.48
CA PHE A 338 -24.99 -1.32 -5.20
C PHE A 338 -23.70 -0.54 -5.00
N MET A 339 -23.09 -0.69 -3.80
CA MET A 339 -21.94 0.10 -3.36
C MET A 339 -20.73 -0.79 -3.19
N LEU A 340 -19.58 -0.34 -3.69
CA LEU A 340 -18.37 -1.14 -3.87
C LEU A 340 -17.15 -0.37 -3.39
N GLY A 341 -16.45 -0.86 -2.37
CA GLY A 341 -15.30 -0.14 -1.86
C GLY A 341 -14.38 -0.98 -0.98
N ILE A 342 -13.54 -0.28 -0.23
CA ILE A 342 -12.50 -0.86 0.62
C ILE A 342 -13.02 -0.97 2.05
N GLY A 343 -12.75 -2.09 2.69
CA GLY A 343 -13.08 -2.31 4.09
C GLY A 343 -12.35 -1.35 5.02
N GLY A 344 -13.11 -0.76 5.94
CA GLY A 344 -12.61 0.24 6.88
C GLY A 344 -12.60 1.68 6.37
N THR A 345 -13.02 1.94 5.12
CA THR A 345 -13.11 3.31 4.55
C THR A 345 -14.48 3.96 4.71
N GLY A 346 -15.46 3.27 5.27
CA GLY A 346 -16.77 3.84 5.59
C GLY A 346 -17.90 3.50 4.59
N VAL A 347 -17.77 2.46 3.76
CA VAL A 347 -18.83 1.99 2.84
C VAL A 347 -20.12 1.68 3.58
N VAL A 348 -20.03 0.96 4.70
CA VAL A 348 -21.19 0.61 5.55
C VAL A 348 -21.83 1.87 6.16
N THR A 349 -21.03 2.84 6.57
CA THR A 349 -21.54 4.12 7.12
C THR A 349 -22.37 4.87 6.08
N VAL A 350 -21.89 4.89 4.83
CA VAL A 350 -22.59 5.49 3.71
C VAL A 350 -23.93 4.79 3.46
N ASN A 351 -23.94 3.45 3.48
CA ASN A 351 -25.16 2.67 3.35
C ASN A 351 -26.17 3.04 4.45
N GLN A 352 -25.72 3.13 5.71
CA GLN A 352 -26.56 3.55 6.84
C GLN A 352 -27.13 4.96 6.65
N ILE A 353 -26.33 5.92 6.18
CA ILE A 353 -26.80 7.30 5.96
C ILE A 353 -27.86 7.37 4.88
N ILE A 354 -27.68 6.69 3.74
CA ILE A 354 -28.69 6.66 2.68
C ILE A 354 -29.97 5.95 3.19
N SER A 355 -29.80 4.87 3.97
CA SER A 355 -30.92 4.14 4.59
C SER A 355 -31.69 5.02 5.58
N THR A 356 -30.99 5.77 6.43
CA THR A 356 -31.61 6.71 7.39
C THR A 356 -32.33 7.85 6.64
N ALA A 357 -31.71 8.39 5.58
CA ALA A 357 -32.35 9.43 4.77
C ALA A 357 -33.63 8.94 4.09
N ALA A 358 -33.64 7.70 3.59
CA ALA A 358 -34.84 7.10 3.03
C ALA A 358 -35.94 6.89 4.10
N PHE A 359 -35.53 6.49 5.31
CA PHE A 359 -36.45 6.34 6.42
C PHE A 359 -37.06 7.68 6.87
N ILE A 360 -36.31 8.78 6.83
CA ILE A 360 -36.82 10.14 7.11
C ILE A 360 -37.94 10.53 6.12
N GLU A 361 -37.94 9.95 4.90
CA GLU A 361 -38.96 10.16 3.86
C GLU A 361 -40.05 9.05 3.86
N ASP A 362 -40.21 8.32 4.96
CA ASP A 362 -41.18 7.23 5.10
C ASP A 362 -41.06 6.14 4.02
N LYS A 363 -39.86 5.96 3.43
CA LYS A 363 -39.60 4.91 2.43
C LYS A 363 -39.14 3.63 3.12
N LYS A 364 -39.58 2.48 2.64
CA LYS A 364 -39.10 1.18 3.10
C LYS A 364 -37.69 0.94 2.58
N VAL A 365 -36.81 0.45 3.47
CA VAL A 365 -35.40 0.17 3.16
C VAL A 365 -35.09 -1.30 3.43
N ILE A 366 -34.35 -1.92 2.50
CA ILE A 366 -33.79 -3.26 2.66
C ILE A 366 -32.29 -3.18 2.36
N ALA A 367 -31.48 -3.40 3.37
CA ALA A 367 -30.02 -3.29 3.27
C ALA A 367 -29.30 -4.60 3.62
N LEU A 368 -28.13 -4.84 3.00
CA LEU A 368 -27.25 -5.94 3.30
C LEU A 368 -25.80 -5.52 3.07
N ASP A 369 -24.99 -5.55 4.10
CA ASP A 369 -23.55 -5.33 4.02
C ASP A 369 -22.78 -6.66 4.05
N GLN A 370 -21.90 -6.88 3.09
CA GLN A 370 -21.01 -8.05 3.06
C GLN A 370 -19.58 -7.59 3.42
N THR A 371 -19.21 -7.83 4.67
CA THR A 371 -17.95 -7.36 5.23
C THR A 371 -17.05 -8.52 5.69
N GLY A 372 -17.25 -9.06 6.88
CA GLY A 372 -16.39 -10.10 7.46
C GLY A 372 -14.94 -9.63 7.64
N LEU A 373 -13.97 -10.46 7.31
CA LEU A 373 -12.53 -10.12 7.33
C LEU A 373 -12.19 -9.00 6.34
N SER A 374 -12.95 -8.83 5.27
CA SER A 374 -12.76 -7.78 4.26
C SER A 374 -12.81 -6.36 4.81
N GLN A 375 -13.38 -6.13 6.01
CA GLN A 375 -13.35 -4.82 6.67
C GLN A 375 -11.91 -4.33 7.01
N LYS A 376 -10.89 -5.15 6.81
CA LYS A 376 -9.47 -4.80 6.94
C LYS A 376 -8.82 -4.72 5.56
N GLY A 377 -9.11 -3.65 4.81
CA GLY A 377 -8.51 -3.35 3.51
C GLY A 377 -8.98 -4.22 2.34
N GLY A 378 -9.84 -5.21 2.58
CA GLY A 378 -10.39 -6.07 1.54
C GLY A 378 -11.59 -5.45 0.82
N SER A 379 -12.11 -6.17 -0.17
CA SER A 379 -13.31 -5.76 -0.93
C SER A 379 -14.57 -5.83 -0.06
N VAL A 380 -15.31 -4.74 0.05
CA VAL A 380 -16.59 -4.63 0.75
C VAL A 380 -17.66 -4.23 -0.24
N VAL A 381 -18.79 -4.93 -0.19
CA VAL A 381 -19.97 -4.63 -1.00
C VAL A 381 -21.20 -4.42 -0.11
N SER A 382 -21.99 -3.41 -0.47
CA SER A 382 -23.27 -3.11 0.20
C SER A 382 -24.38 -3.08 -0.82
N HIS A 383 -25.45 -3.79 -0.51
CA HIS A 383 -26.70 -3.80 -1.27
C HIS A 383 -27.72 -2.94 -0.52
N LEU A 384 -28.39 -2.06 -1.24
CA LEU A 384 -29.45 -1.23 -0.69
C LEU A 384 -30.61 -1.18 -1.67
N LYS A 385 -31.82 -1.41 -1.17
CA LYS A 385 -33.05 -1.23 -1.91
C LYS A 385 -33.92 -0.20 -1.22
N ILE A 386 -34.31 0.82 -1.95
CA ILE A 386 -35.28 1.82 -1.53
C ILE A 386 -36.60 1.48 -2.21
N VAL A 387 -37.62 1.19 -1.40
CA VAL A 387 -38.88 0.59 -1.84
C VAL A 387 -40.02 1.56 -1.58
N ASN A 388 -40.78 1.88 -2.64
CA ASN A 388 -41.94 2.78 -2.62
C ASN A 388 -43.29 2.02 -2.64
N ASN A 389 -43.30 0.72 -2.44
CA ASN A 389 -44.49 -0.10 -2.40
C ASN A 389 -44.46 -1.09 -1.22
N ASN A 390 -45.57 -1.82 -0.98
CA ASN A 390 -45.70 -2.75 0.14
C ASN A 390 -45.21 -4.18 -0.19
N LYS A 391 -44.53 -4.41 -1.30
CA LYS A 391 -44.02 -5.74 -1.66
C LYS A 391 -42.75 -6.11 -0.87
N GLU A 392 -42.58 -7.40 -0.67
CA GLU A 392 -41.35 -7.94 -0.10
C GLU A 392 -40.33 -8.21 -1.20
N TYR A 393 -39.05 -7.94 -0.92
CA TYR A 393 -37.92 -8.11 -1.83
C TYR A 393 -36.75 -8.76 -1.12
N SER A 394 -35.94 -9.50 -1.87
CA SER A 394 -34.65 -10.01 -1.40
C SER A 394 -33.71 -8.86 -1.03
N SER A 395 -32.85 -9.04 -0.02
CA SER A 395 -31.86 -8.04 0.38
C SER A 395 -30.73 -7.87 -0.65
N ARG A 396 -30.49 -8.84 -1.52
CA ARG A 396 -29.44 -8.76 -2.55
C ARG A 396 -29.97 -8.10 -3.83
N VAL A 397 -29.16 -7.25 -4.43
CA VAL A 397 -29.36 -6.78 -5.81
C VAL A 397 -29.04 -7.94 -6.75
N ALA A 398 -29.98 -8.28 -7.63
CA ALA A 398 -29.82 -9.37 -8.59
C ALA A 398 -28.89 -8.95 -9.76
N ASN A 399 -28.48 -9.92 -10.56
CA ASN A 399 -27.65 -9.65 -11.75
C ASN A 399 -28.44 -8.85 -12.76
N GLY A 400 -27.83 -7.81 -13.33
CA GLY A 400 -28.43 -6.89 -14.31
C GLY A 400 -29.49 -5.96 -13.73
N GLU A 401 -29.59 -5.79 -12.40
CA GLU A 401 -30.67 -5.01 -11.76
C GLU A 401 -30.16 -3.80 -10.95
N SER A 402 -28.87 -3.50 -10.95
CA SER A 402 -28.39 -2.29 -10.30
C SER A 402 -28.88 -1.04 -11.04
N ASP A 403 -29.55 -0.14 -10.34
CA ASP A 403 -29.93 1.18 -10.85
C ASP A 403 -28.79 2.19 -10.64
N ALA A 404 -28.21 2.17 -9.44
CA ALA A 404 -27.02 2.94 -9.07
C ALA A 404 -25.86 1.99 -8.71
N TYR A 405 -24.75 2.11 -9.43
CA TYR A 405 -23.52 1.35 -9.21
C TYR A 405 -22.44 2.30 -8.72
N LEU A 406 -22.21 2.32 -7.39
CA LEU A 406 -21.34 3.30 -6.75
C LEU A 406 -19.97 2.68 -6.48
N VAL A 407 -18.98 3.09 -7.24
CA VAL A 407 -17.61 2.56 -7.21
C VAL A 407 -16.70 3.50 -6.42
N PHE A 408 -16.48 3.18 -5.15
CA PHE A 408 -15.52 3.86 -4.29
C PHE A 408 -14.10 3.33 -4.49
N ASP A 409 -13.95 2.13 -5.08
CA ASP A 409 -12.68 1.47 -5.38
C ASP A 409 -12.76 0.72 -6.72
N LEU A 410 -11.87 1.05 -7.66
CA LEU A 410 -11.88 0.48 -9.00
C LEU A 410 -11.69 -1.04 -9.02
N LEU A 411 -10.72 -1.57 -8.23
CA LEU A 411 -10.46 -3.01 -8.20
C LEU A 411 -11.67 -3.82 -7.71
N THR A 412 -12.39 -3.28 -6.73
CA THR A 412 -13.65 -3.89 -6.29
C THR A 412 -14.75 -3.74 -7.35
N GLY A 413 -14.76 -2.59 -8.06
CA GLY A 413 -15.74 -2.27 -9.09
C GLY A 413 -15.68 -3.21 -10.30
N VAL A 414 -14.48 -3.59 -10.74
CA VAL A 414 -14.30 -4.45 -11.93
C VAL A 414 -14.32 -5.94 -11.62
N ASN A 415 -14.52 -6.33 -10.35
CA ASN A 415 -14.66 -7.75 -10.04
C ASN A 415 -15.86 -8.35 -10.81
N PRO A 416 -15.69 -9.49 -11.52
CA PRO A 416 -16.74 -10.07 -12.38
C PRO A 416 -18.08 -10.28 -11.67
N LYS A 417 -18.04 -10.77 -10.42
CA LYS A 417 -19.25 -11.00 -9.59
C LYS A 417 -20.01 -9.71 -9.29
N ASN A 418 -19.30 -8.59 -9.20
CA ASN A 418 -19.86 -7.27 -8.96
C ASN A 418 -20.40 -6.67 -10.27
N MET A 419 -19.61 -6.74 -11.33
CA MET A 419 -20.00 -6.25 -12.65
C MET A 419 -21.25 -6.94 -13.20
N ALA A 420 -21.48 -8.20 -12.84
CA ALA A 420 -22.71 -8.92 -13.15
C ALA A 420 -24.00 -8.20 -12.68
N LYS A 421 -23.90 -7.25 -11.74
CA LYS A 421 -25.05 -6.44 -11.27
C LYS A 421 -25.40 -5.31 -12.23
N LEU A 422 -24.49 -4.90 -13.12
CA LEU A 422 -24.69 -3.84 -14.08
C LEU A 422 -25.68 -4.20 -15.19
N SER A 423 -26.30 -3.17 -15.75
CA SER A 423 -27.17 -3.23 -16.91
C SER A 423 -26.91 -2.02 -17.81
N SER A 424 -26.50 -2.25 -19.05
CA SER A 424 -26.31 -1.20 -20.06
C SER A 424 -27.59 -0.44 -20.39
N LYS A 425 -28.76 -0.96 -20.00
CA LYS A 425 -30.07 -0.31 -20.19
C LYS A 425 -30.49 0.58 -19.04
N ASN A 426 -30.06 0.27 -17.81
CA ASN A 426 -30.63 0.87 -16.60
C ASN A 426 -29.59 1.49 -15.67
N SER A 427 -28.36 0.95 -15.58
CA SER A 427 -27.42 1.33 -14.53
C SER A 427 -26.80 2.70 -14.79
N THR A 428 -26.80 3.54 -13.76
CA THR A 428 -25.95 4.73 -13.68
C THR A 428 -24.76 4.40 -12.77
N SER A 429 -23.55 4.45 -13.32
CA SER A 429 -22.32 4.22 -12.57
C SER A 429 -21.68 5.53 -12.13
N VAL A 430 -21.36 5.65 -10.85
CA VAL A 430 -20.58 6.77 -10.29
C VAL A 430 -19.26 6.21 -9.79
N ILE A 431 -18.17 6.62 -10.43
CA ILE A 431 -16.88 5.95 -10.35
C ILE A 431 -15.85 6.91 -9.78
N SER A 432 -15.30 6.55 -8.63
CA SER A 432 -14.06 7.18 -8.16
C SER A 432 -12.88 6.62 -8.96
N THR A 433 -12.16 7.52 -9.63
CA THR A 433 -10.99 7.17 -10.45
C THR A 433 -9.70 7.04 -9.66
N SER A 434 -9.79 7.08 -8.33
CA SER A 434 -8.63 6.99 -7.42
C SER A 434 -7.97 5.62 -7.51
N GLU A 435 -6.65 5.61 -7.67
CA GLU A 435 -5.81 4.40 -7.65
C GLU A 435 -5.33 4.14 -6.23
N ILE A 436 -5.93 3.19 -5.54
CA ILE A 436 -5.54 2.83 -4.16
C ILE A 436 -4.81 1.50 -4.18
N PRO A 437 -3.49 1.46 -3.86
CA PRO A 437 -2.70 0.24 -3.91
C PRO A 437 -3.21 -0.84 -2.95
N THR A 438 -3.02 -2.11 -3.33
CA THR A 438 -3.23 -3.26 -2.45
C THR A 438 -2.02 -3.51 -1.56
N GLY A 439 -2.16 -4.38 -0.55
CA GLY A 439 -1.03 -4.81 0.27
C GLY A 439 0.06 -5.50 -0.53
N ASP A 440 -0.31 -6.29 -1.53
CA ASP A 440 0.63 -7.01 -2.39
C ASP A 440 1.45 -6.02 -3.25
N MET A 441 0.82 -4.97 -3.77
CA MET A 441 1.52 -3.90 -4.51
C MET A 441 2.49 -3.10 -3.62
N VAL A 442 2.25 -3.04 -2.32
CA VAL A 442 3.18 -2.40 -1.36
C VAL A 442 4.42 -3.26 -1.13
N ARG A 443 4.24 -4.58 -1.03
CA ARG A 443 5.33 -5.53 -0.73
C ARG A 443 6.11 -5.95 -1.97
N SER A 444 5.43 -6.17 -3.09
CA SER A 444 6.02 -6.68 -4.33
C SER A 444 6.20 -5.57 -5.36
N THR A 445 7.39 -5.52 -5.95
CA THR A 445 7.66 -4.65 -7.10
C THR A 445 7.18 -5.23 -8.41
N ALA A 446 6.83 -6.51 -8.45
CA ALA A 446 6.25 -7.19 -9.60
C ALA A 446 4.74 -6.92 -9.74
N GLU A 447 4.09 -6.53 -8.63
CA GLU A 447 2.67 -6.21 -8.64
C GLU A 447 2.46 -4.72 -8.93
N GLU A 448 1.81 -4.43 -10.03
CA GLU A 448 1.43 -3.06 -10.42
C GLU A 448 -0.09 -2.86 -10.36
N TYR A 449 -0.49 -1.61 -10.13
CA TYR A 449 -1.90 -1.24 -10.25
C TYR A 449 -2.31 -1.34 -11.73
N PRO A 450 -3.38 -2.09 -12.07
CA PRO A 450 -3.85 -2.18 -13.44
C PRO A 450 -4.20 -0.80 -14.01
N GLU A 451 -4.15 -0.65 -15.33
CA GLU A 451 -4.47 0.61 -15.99
C GLU A 451 -5.90 1.06 -15.64
N ALA A 452 -6.01 2.21 -14.96
CA ALA A 452 -7.30 2.73 -14.49
C ALA A 452 -8.25 3.00 -15.66
N SER A 453 -7.74 3.50 -16.80
CA SER A 453 -8.51 3.71 -18.04
C SER A 453 -9.22 2.45 -18.52
N PHE A 454 -8.50 1.33 -18.55
CA PHE A 454 -9.07 0.03 -18.94
C PHE A 454 -10.22 -0.39 -18.01
N MET A 455 -10.02 -0.28 -16.70
CA MET A 455 -11.04 -0.63 -15.70
C MET A 455 -12.28 0.26 -15.81
N ILE A 456 -12.07 1.57 -16.03
CA ILE A 456 -13.14 2.55 -16.20
C ILE A 456 -13.94 2.25 -17.48
N ASP A 457 -13.26 1.98 -18.58
CA ASP A 457 -13.92 1.70 -19.86
C ASP A 457 -14.71 0.39 -19.81
N LEU A 458 -14.19 -0.61 -19.08
CA LEU A 458 -14.91 -1.85 -18.83
C LEU A 458 -16.23 -1.60 -18.06
N ILE A 459 -16.24 -0.77 -17.01
CA ILE A 459 -17.48 -0.42 -16.29
C ILE A 459 -18.44 0.37 -17.19
N LYS A 460 -17.93 1.32 -17.98
CA LYS A 460 -18.73 2.14 -18.89
C LYS A 460 -19.47 1.31 -19.93
N GLU A 461 -18.82 0.28 -20.46
CA GLU A 461 -19.41 -0.61 -21.49
C GLU A 461 -20.70 -1.29 -21.00
N TYR A 462 -20.73 -1.63 -19.69
CA TYR A 462 -21.89 -2.29 -19.07
C TYR A 462 -22.85 -1.33 -18.35
N SER A 463 -22.64 -0.03 -18.45
CA SER A 463 -23.47 1.01 -17.83
C SER A 463 -24.18 1.87 -18.86
N LYS A 464 -25.39 2.35 -18.52
CA LYS A 464 -26.13 3.30 -19.34
C LYS A 464 -25.54 4.71 -19.27
N ASN A 465 -25.29 5.19 -18.06
CA ASN A 465 -24.72 6.51 -17.79
C ASN A 465 -23.53 6.36 -16.85
N ASN A 466 -22.57 7.29 -16.98
CA ASN A 466 -21.35 7.25 -16.17
C ASN A 466 -20.98 8.64 -15.67
N THR A 467 -20.61 8.74 -14.40
CA THR A 467 -20.03 9.92 -13.78
C THR A 467 -18.68 9.55 -13.21
N LEU A 468 -17.64 10.32 -13.56
CA LEU A 468 -16.25 10.08 -13.15
C LEU A 468 -15.74 11.21 -12.30
N LEU A 469 -15.05 10.91 -11.20
CA LEU A 469 -14.39 11.91 -10.35
C LEU A 469 -13.27 11.25 -9.55
N ASN A 470 -12.21 12.01 -9.21
CA ASN A 470 -11.20 11.55 -8.27
C ASN A 470 -11.59 11.96 -6.84
N ALA A 471 -12.40 11.12 -6.19
CA ALA A 471 -12.96 11.44 -4.89
C ALA A 471 -11.90 11.52 -3.77
N THR A 472 -10.85 10.71 -3.84
CA THR A 472 -9.75 10.74 -2.86
C THR A 472 -8.96 12.03 -2.96
N GLU A 473 -8.58 12.45 -4.17
CA GLU A 473 -7.83 13.67 -4.42
C GLU A 473 -8.61 14.91 -3.96
N LEU A 474 -9.91 14.98 -4.27
CA LEU A 474 -10.78 16.04 -3.79
C LEU A 474 -10.90 16.05 -2.27
N SER A 475 -11.04 14.88 -1.65
CA SER A 475 -11.12 14.74 -0.20
C SER A 475 -9.83 15.20 0.49
N GLU A 476 -8.68 14.82 -0.03
CA GLU A 476 -7.38 15.22 0.50
C GLU A 476 -7.12 16.73 0.30
N HIS A 477 -7.56 17.27 -0.82
CA HIS A 477 -7.43 18.70 -1.11
C HIS A 477 -8.21 19.56 -0.10
N PHE A 478 -9.51 19.30 0.06
CA PHE A 478 -10.40 20.13 0.90
C PHE A 478 -10.37 19.78 2.39
N PHE A 479 -10.08 18.53 2.75
CA PHE A 479 -10.18 18.08 4.15
C PHE A 479 -8.85 17.57 4.73
N GLY A 480 -7.77 17.47 3.92
CA GLY A 480 -6.50 16.90 4.34
C GLY A 480 -6.59 15.41 4.72
N SER A 481 -7.63 14.72 4.26
CA SER A 481 -7.94 13.34 4.62
C SER A 481 -8.77 12.68 3.52
N ASN A 482 -8.56 11.39 3.29
CA ASN A 482 -9.37 10.58 2.36
C ASN A 482 -10.70 10.09 2.97
N MET A 483 -11.00 10.39 4.22
CA MET A 483 -12.18 9.88 4.95
C MET A 483 -13.50 10.38 4.38
N GLN A 484 -13.52 11.53 3.72
CA GLN A 484 -14.71 12.14 3.14
C GLN A 484 -14.97 11.73 1.69
N ALA A 485 -14.07 10.98 1.06
CA ALA A 485 -14.15 10.58 -0.34
C ALA A 485 -15.49 9.88 -0.70
N ASN A 486 -15.97 9.00 0.18
CA ASN A 486 -17.24 8.30 -0.07
C ASN A 486 -18.45 9.25 -0.07
N PHE A 487 -18.42 10.32 0.75
CA PHE A 487 -19.49 11.33 0.75
C PHE A 487 -19.48 12.17 -0.52
N ILE A 488 -18.30 12.42 -1.10
CA ILE A 488 -18.18 13.07 -2.42
C ILE A 488 -18.83 12.20 -3.50
N VAL A 489 -18.57 10.88 -3.49
CA VAL A 489 -19.21 9.95 -4.45
C VAL A 489 -20.73 9.92 -4.27
N ILE A 490 -21.25 9.96 -3.02
CA ILE A 490 -22.71 10.02 -2.80
C ILE A 490 -23.28 11.34 -3.31
N GLY A 491 -22.60 12.46 -3.09
CA GLY A 491 -23.02 13.75 -3.62
C GLY A 491 -23.12 13.73 -5.15
N ALA A 492 -22.13 13.11 -5.80
CA ALA A 492 -22.13 12.91 -7.25
C ALA A 492 -23.28 11.97 -7.68
N ALA A 493 -23.51 10.89 -6.96
CA ALA A 493 -24.61 9.95 -7.25
C ALA A 493 -25.99 10.59 -7.07
N PHE A 494 -26.15 11.40 -6.02
CA PHE A 494 -27.37 12.19 -5.84
C PHE A 494 -27.59 13.14 -7.01
N GLN A 495 -26.58 13.91 -7.38
CA GLN A 495 -26.67 14.90 -8.44
C GLN A 495 -26.85 14.27 -9.83
N SER A 496 -26.36 13.04 -10.03
CA SER A 496 -26.62 12.22 -11.23
C SER A 496 -28.07 11.64 -11.27
N GLY A 497 -28.88 11.92 -10.25
CA GLY A 497 -30.28 11.52 -10.20
C GLY A 497 -30.56 10.05 -9.87
N CYS A 498 -29.53 9.25 -9.55
CA CYS A 498 -29.69 7.81 -9.28
C CYS A 498 -30.05 7.46 -7.83
N ILE A 499 -30.14 8.45 -6.93
CA ILE A 499 -30.61 8.29 -5.55
C ILE A 499 -31.98 8.99 -5.40
N PRO A 500 -33.08 8.25 -5.09
CA PRO A 500 -34.44 8.79 -5.08
C PRO A 500 -34.81 9.43 -3.71
N ILE A 501 -33.90 10.20 -3.12
CA ILE A 501 -34.05 10.85 -1.80
C ILE A 501 -33.74 12.34 -1.97
N SER A 502 -34.22 13.23 -1.08
CA SER A 502 -33.91 14.64 -1.11
C SER A 502 -32.52 14.95 -0.52
N SER A 503 -31.91 16.06 -0.89
CA SER A 503 -30.65 16.53 -0.30
C SER A 503 -30.80 16.80 1.18
N GLU A 504 -31.94 17.39 1.57
CA GLU A 504 -32.29 17.74 2.94
C GLU A 504 -32.34 16.51 3.83
N SER A 505 -32.91 15.40 3.34
CA SER A 505 -32.96 14.13 4.08
C SER A 505 -31.60 13.48 4.22
N ILE A 506 -30.72 13.59 3.20
CA ILE A 506 -29.35 13.08 3.27
C ILE A 506 -28.54 13.92 4.27
N GLU A 507 -28.63 15.25 4.22
CA GLU A 507 -27.93 16.15 5.15
C GLU A 507 -28.42 15.93 6.59
N LYS A 508 -29.71 15.72 6.79
CA LYS A 508 -30.29 15.38 8.10
C LYS A 508 -29.80 14.03 8.63
N ALA A 509 -29.66 13.04 7.76
CA ALA A 509 -29.09 11.75 8.13
C ALA A 509 -27.60 11.85 8.51
N ILE A 510 -26.83 12.70 7.84
CA ILE A 510 -25.44 13.01 8.21
C ILE A 510 -25.39 13.69 9.60
N GLU A 511 -26.31 14.64 9.87
CA GLU A 511 -26.41 15.29 11.16
C GLU A 511 -26.73 14.28 12.27
N MET A 512 -27.69 13.39 12.05
CA MET A 512 -28.08 12.34 13.01
C MET A 512 -26.95 11.35 13.28
N ASN A 513 -26.09 11.04 12.30
CA ASN A 513 -24.91 10.21 12.51
C ASN A 513 -23.88 10.85 13.47
N GLY A 514 -23.83 12.17 13.56
CA GLY A 514 -23.05 12.93 14.55
C GLY A 514 -21.53 12.91 14.35
N VAL A 515 -21.01 12.26 13.30
CA VAL A 515 -19.56 12.12 13.06
C VAL A 515 -19.12 13.09 11.95
N ALA A 516 -18.21 14.00 12.27
CA ALA A 516 -17.64 14.96 11.31
C ALA A 516 -18.71 15.63 10.43
N VAL A 517 -19.83 16.05 11.02
CA VAL A 517 -21.05 16.50 10.34
C VAL A 517 -20.74 17.56 9.28
N SER A 518 -20.11 18.66 9.65
CA SER A 518 -19.78 19.75 8.70
C SER A 518 -18.90 19.29 7.54
N GLN A 519 -17.89 18.44 7.80
CA GLN A 519 -16.99 17.93 6.75
C GLN A 519 -17.73 16.98 5.80
N ASN A 520 -18.58 16.10 6.32
CA ASN A 520 -19.31 15.13 5.51
C ASN A 520 -20.42 15.80 4.67
N THR A 521 -21.11 16.81 5.24
CA THR A 521 -22.07 17.63 4.48
C THR A 521 -21.38 18.43 3.38
N ASN A 522 -20.24 19.05 3.67
CA ASN A 522 -19.45 19.74 2.66
C ASN A 522 -18.94 18.80 1.57
N ALA A 523 -18.50 17.59 1.91
CA ALA A 523 -18.07 16.58 0.97
C ALA A 523 -19.22 16.12 0.05
N PHE A 524 -20.41 15.91 0.60
CA PHE A 524 -21.61 15.65 -0.17
C PHE A 524 -21.89 16.77 -1.18
N ASN A 525 -21.81 18.03 -0.74
CA ASN A 525 -22.06 19.19 -1.62
C ASN A 525 -20.95 19.41 -2.64
N ILE A 526 -19.68 19.07 -2.34
CA ILE A 526 -18.60 19.03 -3.34
C ILE A 526 -18.94 18.03 -4.45
N GLY A 527 -19.37 16.82 -4.10
CA GLY A 527 -19.79 15.81 -5.08
C GLY A 527 -20.92 16.29 -5.97
N ARG A 528 -21.92 16.99 -5.41
CA ARG A 528 -23.00 17.64 -6.17
C ARG A 528 -22.45 18.71 -7.12
N LYS A 529 -21.53 19.57 -6.64
CA LYS A 529 -20.92 20.66 -7.43
C LYS A 529 -20.16 20.11 -8.64
N VAL A 530 -19.36 19.07 -8.45
CA VAL A 530 -18.60 18.42 -9.53
C VAL A 530 -19.49 17.95 -10.68
N VAL A 531 -20.68 17.44 -10.38
CA VAL A 531 -21.61 16.95 -11.41
C VAL A 531 -22.41 18.08 -12.03
N SER A 532 -22.83 19.06 -11.25
CA SER A 532 -23.60 20.22 -11.75
C SER A 532 -22.75 21.20 -12.56
N ASP A 533 -21.46 21.27 -12.30
CA ASP A 533 -20.49 22.14 -12.96
C ASP A 533 -19.15 21.41 -13.15
N PRO A 534 -19.01 20.60 -14.21
CA PRO A 534 -17.79 19.81 -14.44
C PRO A 534 -16.51 20.66 -14.59
N HIS A 535 -16.65 21.91 -15.10
CA HIS A 535 -15.50 22.81 -15.28
C HIS A 535 -15.00 23.42 -13.97
N TRP A 536 -15.77 23.33 -12.89
CA TRP A 536 -15.33 23.79 -11.57
C TRP A 536 -14.04 23.09 -11.11
N ILE A 537 -13.86 21.80 -11.43
CA ILE A 537 -12.63 21.06 -11.10
C ILE A 537 -11.41 21.70 -11.75
N ASP A 538 -11.53 22.24 -12.96
CA ASP A 538 -10.43 22.86 -13.69
C ASP A 538 -9.94 24.16 -13.02
N THR A 539 -10.77 24.75 -12.19
CA THR A 539 -10.42 25.96 -11.41
C THR A 539 -9.65 25.66 -10.11
N ILE A 540 -9.59 24.39 -9.72
CA ILE A 540 -8.96 23.94 -8.47
C ILE A 540 -7.53 23.50 -8.77
N ASP A 541 -6.55 24.10 -8.08
CA ASP A 541 -5.16 23.63 -8.10
C ASP A 541 -5.03 22.34 -7.25
N LEU A 542 -5.50 21.23 -7.82
CA LEU A 542 -5.43 19.94 -7.17
C LEU A 542 -3.96 19.49 -7.03
N TYR A 543 -3.62 19.06 -5.84
CA TYR A 543 -2.31 18.48 -5.56
C TYR A 543 -2.23 17.09 -6.22
N ARG A 544 -1.55 16.96 -7.33
CA ARG A 544 -1.18 15.66 -7.90
C ARG A 544 0.15 15.22 -7.30
N SER A 545 0.12 14.30 -6.33
CA SER A 545 1.30 13.57 -5.90
C SER A 545 1.88 12.85 -7.14
N GLY A 546 3.17 13.00 -7.39
CA GLY A 546 3.85 12.50 -8.59
C GLY A 546 3.92 13.49 -9.77
N SER A 547 3.25 14.65 -9.73
CA SER A 547 3.31 15.66 -10.79
C SER A 547 4.39 16.73 -10.60
N LEU A 548 5.36 16.52 -9.73
CA LEU A 548 6.56 17.38 -9.63
C LEU A 548 7.51 17.25 -10.83
N ALA A 549 7.12 16.53 -11.90
CA ALA A 549 7.80 16.59 -13.17
C ALA A 549 7.51 17.91 -13.88
N SER A 550 7.98 19.04 -13.32
CA SER A 550 8.19 20.25 -14.09
C SER A 550 9.07 19.88 -15.28
N LYS A 551 8.79 20.47 -16.46
CA LYS A 551 9.70 20.30 -17.59
C LYS A 551 11.12 20.61 -17.11
N PRO A 552 12.10 19.73 -17.40
CA PRO A 552 13.45 19.96 -16.93
C PRO A 552 13.98 21.25 -17.53
N ILE A 553 14.69 22.04 -16.72
CA ILE A 553 15.43 23.20 -17.23
C ILE A 553 16.69 22.65 -17.88
N LEU A 554 16.76 22.75 -19.20
CA LEU A 554 17.89 22.23 -19.98
C LEU A 554 18.95 23.33 -20.20
N SER A 555 20.20 22.93 -20.08
CA SER A 555 21.32 23.76 -20.56
C SER A 555 21.41 23.74 -22.10
N SER A 556 22.05 24.74 -22.70
CA SER A 556 22.30 24.80 -24.15
C SER A 556 23.05 23.56 -24.64
N GLU A 557 24.00 23.07 -23.84
CA GLU A 557 24.78 21.87 -24.10
C GLU A 557 23.92 20.61 -24.13
N ALA A 558 22.97 20.47 -23.17
CA ALA A 558 22.05 19.35 -23.14
C ALA A 558 21.14 19.32 -24.37
N VAL A 559 20.60 20.49 -24.77
CA VAL A 559 19.78 20.60 -25.98
C VAL A 559 20.58 20.21 -27.21
N SER A 560 21.81 20.75 -27.36
CA SER A 560 22.70 20.43 -28.49
C SER A 560 23.01 18.93 -28.60
N LEU A 561 23.27 18.26 -27.48
CA LEU A 561 23.50 16.82 -27.46
C LEU A 561 22.23 16.03 -27.90
N ILE A 562 21.06 16.40 -27.42
CA ILE A 562 19.82 15.72 -27.79
C ILE A 562 19.51 15.94 -29.27
N ASP A 563 19.66 17.17 -29.78
CA ASP A 563 19.40 17.50 -31.18
C ASP A 563 20.33 16.78 -32.14
N SER A 564 21.54 16.39 -31.70
CA SER A 564 22.54 15.71 -32.55
C SER A 564 22.06 14.35 -33.09
N ILE A 565 21.11 13.68 -32.39
CA ILE A 565 20.57 12.39 -32.83
C ILE A 565 19.15 12.49 -33.41
N SER A 566 18.60 13.70 -33.54
CA SER A 566 17.27 13.97 -34.14
C SER A 566 16.15 12.99 -33.64
N PRO A 567 15.93 12.84 -32.34
CA PRO A 567 15.00 11.83 -31.78
C PRO A 567 13.56 12.19 -32.11
N ASP A 568 12.68 11.17 -32.17
CA ASP A 568 11.23 11.40 -32.20
C ASP A 568 10.72 12.03 -30.89
N LYS A 569 9.44 12.41 -30.87
CA LYS A 569 8.85 13.13 -29.74
C LYS A 569 8.94 12.38 -28.41
N ASP A 570 8.71 11.05 -28.43
CA ASP A 570 8.67 10.24 -27.21
C ASP A 570 10.07 9.97 -26.66
N LEU A 571 11.03 9.62 -27.54
CA LEU A 571 12.41 9.47 -27.15
C LEU A 571 13.00 10.81 -26.67
N ARG A 572 12.68 11.93 -27.36
CA ARG A 572 13.12 13.27 -26.96
C ARG A 572 12.71 13.61 -25.53
N ARG A 573 11.46 13.39 -25.17
CA ARG A 573 10.96 13.61 -23.81
C ARG A 573 11.78 12.83 -22.78
N ILE A 574 12.10 11.58 -23.07
CA ILE A 574 12.90 10.73 -22.17
C ILE A 574 14.33 11.27 -22.03
N LEU A 575 14.93 11.71 -23.12
CA LEU A 575 16.30 12.23 -23.15
C LEU A 575 16.42 13.58 -22.44
N GLU A 576 15.43 14.47 -22.59
CA GLU A 576 15.40 15.77 -21.92
C GLU A 576 15.52 15.63 -20.40
N HIS A 577 14.77 14.71 -19.80
CA HIS A 577 14.84 14.46 -18.36
C HIS A 577 16.19 13.85 -17.92
N ARG A 578 16.86 13.08 -18.75
CA ARG A 578 18.03 12.27 -18.34
C ARG A 578 19.36 12.88 -18.69
N THR A 579 19.45 13.58 -19.81
CA THR A 579 20.72 14.18 -20.26
C THR A 579 21.21 15.26 -19.30
N GLN A 580 20.31 16.15 -18.86
CA GLN A 580 20.63 17.18 -17.87
C GLN A 580 21.08 16.56 -16.54
N GLU A 581 20.40 15.51 -16.09
CA GLU A 581 20.75 14.79 -14.86
C GLU A 581 22.16 14.17 -14.94
N LEU A 582 22.57 13.63 -16.11
CA LEU A 582 23.92 13.06 -16.30
C LEU A 582 25.03 14.13 -16.33
N ILE A 583 24.75 15.30 -16.88
CA ILE A 583 25.66 16.44 -16.81
C ILE A 583 25.89 16.84 -15.34
N GLU A 584 24.83 16.91 -14.58
CA GLU A 584 24.91 17.23 -13.15
C GLU A 584 25.51 16.09 -12.31
N TYR A 585 25.23 14.84 -12.66
CA TYR A 585 25.76 13.63 -12.02
C TYR A 585 27.30 13.59 -12.11
N GLN A 586 27.85 13.77 -13.31
CA GLN A 586 29.29 13.73 -13.54
C GLN A 586 29.78 14.94 -14.33
N ASN A 587 29.57 14.97 -15.65
CA ASN A 587 29.96 16.04 -16.54
C ASN A 587 29.36 15.87 -17.95
N LEU A 588 29.64 16.82 -18.84
CA LEU A 588 29.16 16.82 -20.23
C LEU A 588 29.65 15.61 -21.04
N SER A 589 30.89 15.16 -20.86
CA SER A 589 31.45 14.00 -21.58
C SER A 589 30.69 12.72 -21.23
N PHE A 590 30.26 12.56 -19.96
CA PHE A 590 29.50 11.42 -19.51
C PHE A 590 28.08 11.41 -20.11
N ALA A 591 27.45 12.57 -20.20
CA ALA A 591 26.15 12.71 -20.88
C ALA A 591 26.28 12.48 -22.40
N LYS A 592 27.39 12.88 -23.03
CA LYS A 592 27.65 12.59 -24.42
C LYS A 592 27.78 11.09 -24.70
N GLU A 593 28.52 10.35 -23.87
CA GLU A 593 28.61 8.89 -23.96
C GLU A 593 27.24 8.21 -23.96
N TYR A 594 26.34 8.70 -23.11
CA TYR A 594 24.96 8.21 -23.06
C TYR A 594 24.20 8.51 -24.35
N ILE A 595 24.24 9.74 -24.84
CA ILE A 595 23.53 10.15 -26.07
C ILE A 595 24.07 9.41 -27.28
N ASP A 596 25.40 9.28 -27.42
CA ASP A 596 26.05 8.58 -28.54
C ASP A 596 25.61 7.09 -28.55
N PHE A 597 25.55 6.46 -27.40
CA PHE A 597 25.07 5.07 -27.29
C PHE A 597 23.60 4.92 -27.68
N VAL A 598 22.72 5.75 -27.12
CA VAL A 598 21.28 5.72 -27.44
C VAL A 598 21.03 6.05 -28.89
N GLY A 599 21.77 7.03 -29.47
CA GLY A 599 21.67 7.42 -30.85
C GLY A 599 22.04 6.29 -31.82
N ASN A 600 23.09 5.52 -31.52
CA ASN A 600 23.48 4.37 -32.33
C ASN A 600 22.37 3.28 -32.33
N ILE A 601 21.70 3.06 -31.20
CA ILE A 601 20.56 2.13 -31.12
C ILE A 601 19.39 2.67 -31.94
N PHE A 602 19.05 3.96 -31.76
CA PHE A 602 17.95 4.63 -32.44
C PHE A 602 18.11 4.61 -33.96
N ASP A 603 19.29 4.96 -34.47
CA ASP A 603 19.57 4.93 -35.90
C ASP A 603 19.39 3.55 -36.53
N LYS A 604 19.78 2.49 -35.83
CA LYS A 604 19.61 1.12 -36.29
C LYS A 604 18.17 0.63 -36.20
N GLU A 605 17.46 1.00 -35.13
CA GLU A 605 16.03 0.70 -34.95
C GLU A 605 15.21 1.37 -36.07
N GLN A 606 15.43 2.67 -36.34
CA GLN A 606 14.73 3.41 -37.38
C GLN A 606 14.95 2.86 -38.80
N LYS A 607 16.19 2.42 -39.13
CA LYS A 607 16.49 1.79 -40.41
C LYS A 607 15.76 0.47 -40.63
N THR A 608 15.40 -0.22 -39.57
CA THR A 608 14.82 -1.57 -39.64
C THR A 608 13.31 -1.57 -39.36
N ARG A 609 12.86 -0.64 -38.52
CA ARG A 609 11.46 -0.50 -38.06
C ARG A 609 11.14 0.97 -37.82
N SER A 610 9.97 1.42 -38.21
CA SER A 610 9.48 2.78 -37.88
C SER A 610 8.97 2.88 -36.44
N SER A 611 9.82 2.48 -35.46
CA SER A 611 9.50 2.45 -34.03
C SER A 611 10.73 2.92 -33.24
N SER A 612 10.52 3.45 -32.05
CA SER A 612 11.60 3.84 -31.11
C SER A 612 11.47 3.14 -29.73
N GLU A 613 10.66 2.10 -29.62
CA GLU A 613 10.39 1.45 -28.34
C GLU A 613 11.62 0.83 -27.68
N LEU A 614 12.49 0.19 -28.48
CA LEU A 614 13.76 -0.34 -27.97
C LEU A 614 14.67 0.80 -27.50
N SER A 615 14.80 1.84 -28.31
CA SER A 615 15.61 3.03 -27.99
C SER A 615 15.10 3.76 -26.75
N GLN A 616 13.79 3.87 -26.56
CA GLN A 616 13.18 4.42 -25.37
C GLN A 616 13.51 3.57 -24.11
N ASN A 617 13.42 2.24 -24.20
CA ASN A 617 13.83 1.36 -23.11
C ASN A 617 15.33 1.52 -22.80
N VAL A 618 16.18 1.50 -23.82
CA VAL A 618 17.62 1.70 -23.65
C VAL A 618 17.89 3.06 -23.00
N ALA A 619 17.24 4.12 -23.44
CA ALA A 619 17.41 5.45 -22.85
C ALA A 619 17.04 5.48 -21.36
N LYS A 620 15.95 4.82 -20.96
CA LYS A 620 15.52 4.73 -19.55
C LYS A 620 16.51 3.94 -18.69
N TYR A 621 16.90 2.76 -19.16
CA TYR A 621 17.58 1.79 -18.31
C TYR A 621 19.09 1.89 -18.36
N LEU A 622 19.68 2.39 -19.48
CA LEU A 622 21.08 2.78 -19.52
C LEU A 622 21.35 3.95 -18.55
N PHE A 623 20.47 4.96 -18.52
CA PHE A 623 20.54 6.03 -17.53
C PHE A 623 20.58 5.49 -16.10
N LYS A 624 19.68 4.54 -15.78
CA LYS A 624 19.60 3.94 -14.46
C LYS A 624 20.89 3.20 -14.05
N LEU A 625 21.57 2.56 -15.01
CA LEU A 625 22.84 1.88 -14.77
C LEU A 625 24.02 2.86 -14.71
N MET A 626 23.97 3.97 -15.46
CA MET A 626 25.01 4.99 -15.48
C MET A 626 24.93 5.90 -14.24
N ALA A 627 23.73 6.34 -13.86
CA ALA A 627 23.51 7.27 -12.75
C ALA A 627 23.22 6.51 -11.44
N THR A 628 24.17 5.70 -10.97
CA THR A 628 24.04 4.99 -9.71
C THR A 628 24.01 5.95 -8.52
N LYS A 629 23.12 5.70 -7.55
CA LYS A 629 22.95 6.59 -6.39
C LYS A 629 23.96 6.27 -5.29
N ASP A 630 25.20 6.64 -5.54
CA ASP A 630 26.26 6.64 -4.53
C ASP A 630 26.13 7.82 -3.56
N GLU A 631 27.04 7.95 -2.63
CA GLU A 631 27.00 8.96 -1.57
C GLU A 631 27.04 10.40 -2.13
N TYR A 632 27.76 10.62 -3.23
CA TYR A 632 27.83 11.91 -3.92
C TYR A 632 26.51 12.27 -4.59
N GLU A 633 25.87 11.28 -5.21
CA GLU A 633 24.59 11.47 -5.88
C GLU A 633 23.44 11.61 -4.88
N VAL A 634 23.42 10.81 -3.80
CA VAL A 634 22.45 10.98 -2.71
C VAL A 634 22.54 12.40 -2.13
N ALA A 635 23.75 12.91 -1.95
CA ALA A 635 23.96 14.29 -1.48
C ALA A 635 23.41 15.32 -2.48
N ARG A 636 23.70 15.18 -3.78
CA ARG A 636 23.17 16.06 -4.82
C ARG A 636 21.65 16.08 -4.86
N LEU A 637 21.03 14.89 -4.89
CA LEU A 637 19.58 14.74 -4.94
C LEU A 637 18.89 15.25 -3.69
N SER A 638 19.54 15.16 -2.53
CA SER A 638 19.01 15.67 -1.26
C SER A 638 19.09 17.19 -1.13
N LEU A 639 19.82 17.85 -2.02
CA LEU A 639 19.95 19.31 -2.09
C LEU A 639 19.05 19.94 -3.17
N LYS A 640 18.27 19.15 -3.92
CA LYS A 640 17.36 19.67 -4.94
C LYS A 640 16.28 20.53 -4.29
N ALA A 641 15.96 21.66 -4.92
CA ALA A 641 14.95 22.62 -4.44
C ALA A 641 13.55 22.00 -4.36
N GLU A 642 13.24 21.05 -5.24
CA GLU A 642 11.97 20.32 -5.28
C GLU A 642 11.68 19.59 -3.98
N LEU A 643 12.71 19.10 -3.29
CA LEU A 643 12.56 18.46 -1.97
C LEU A 643 12.05 19.46 -0.92
N ASP A 644 12.66 20.64 -0.86
CA ASP A 644 12.23 21.68 0.09
C ASP A 644 10.81 22.18 -0.25
N VAL A 645 10.47 22.28 -1.55
CA VAL A 645 9.11 22.64 -1.99
C VAL A 645 8.10 21.59 -1.57
N ALA A 646 8.39 20.31 -1.78
CA ALA A 646 7.50 19.21 -1.40
C ALA A 646 7.27 19.15 0.12
N ILE A 647 8.35 19.26 0.90
CA ILE A 647 8.25 19.26 2.38
C ILE A 647 7.49 20.49 2.88
N ASN A 648 7.76 21.67 2.34
CA ASN A 648 7.08 22.89 2.74
C ASN A 648 5.58 22.88 2.41
N LYS A 649 5.23 22.29 1.27
CA LYS A 649 3.84 22.13 0.84
C LYS A 649 3.06 21.20 1.77
N GLU A 650 3.69 20.12 2.24
CA GLU A 650 3.03 19.10 3.05
C GLU A 650 3.04 19.42 4.55
N PHE A 651 4.16 19.98 5.07
CA PHE A 651 4.39 20.15 6.51
C PHE A 651 4.56 21.61 6.97
N GLY A 652 4.51 22.56 6.04
CA GLY A 652 4.72 23.98 6.34
C GLY A 652 6.19 24.42 6.27
N LYS A 653 6.40 25.72 6.07
CA LYS A 653 7.74 26.32 5.83
C LYS A 653 8.71 26.24 7.02
N SER A 654 8.19 26.10 8.24
CA SER A 654 8.99 26.10 9.47
C SER A 654 9.27 24.68 10.01
N ALA A 655 9.00 23.65 9.23
CA ALA A 655 9.22 22.26 9.61
C ALA A 655 10.74 21.97 9.79
N LYS A 656 11.10 21.27 10.87
CA LYS A 656 12.47 20.80 11.09
C LYS A 656 12.69 19.50 10.34
N ILE A 657 13.81 19.40 9.62
CA ILE A 657 14.18 18.25 8.79
C ILE A 657 15.38 17.56 9.42
N ASN A 658 15.31 16.23 9.53
CA ASN A 658 16.44 15.38 9.86
C ASN A 658 16.60 14.31 8.76
N TYR A 659 17.80 14.22 8.18
CA TYR A 659 18.15 13.17 7.23
C TYR A 659 18.41 11.87 7.98
N MET A 660 17.78 10.79 7.58
CA MET A 660 17.91 9.48 8.24
C MET A 660 18.91 8.63 7.47
N LEU A 661 20.16 8.60 7.93
CA LEU A 661 21.26 7.94 7.26
C LEU A 661 21.85 6.83 8.12
N HIS A 662 22.33 5.79 7.45
CA HIS A 662 23.18 4.76 8.03
C HIS A 662 24.51 4.78 7.28
N PRO A 663 25.50 5.59 7.73
CA PRO A 663 26.77 5.73 7.04
C PRO A 663 27.51 4.38 6.93
N PRO A 664 28.10 4.05 5.74
CA PRO A 664 28.76 2.74 5.52
C PRO A 664 29.86 2.40 6.53
N PHE A 665 30.58 3.42 7.05
CA PHE A 665 31.60 3.21 8.06
C PHE A 665 31.03 2.76 9.41
N LEU A 666 29.82 3.19 9.79
CA LEU A 666 29.15 2.71 11.01
C LEU A 666 28.69 1.27 10.83
N LYS A 667 28.21 0.91 9.64
CA LYS A 667 27.85 -0.47 9.32
C LYS A 667 29.04 -1.41 9.46
N ALA A 668 30.22 -1.00 9.01
CA ALA A 668 31.45 -1.78 9.18
C ALA A 668 31.78 -2.08 10.65
N MET A 669 31.28 -1.27 11.59
CA MET A 669 31.44 -1.44 13.03
C MET A 669 30.43 -2.40 13.66
N GLU A 670 29.37 -2.79 12.98
CA GLU A 670 28.33 -3.72 13.50
C GLU A 670 28.92 -5.07 13.93
N ASN A 671 29.95 -5.53 13.23
CA ASN A 671 30.61 -6.81 13.50
C ASN A 671 31.62 -6.75 14.66
N ILE A 672 31.85 -5.57 15.26
CA ILE A 672 32.75 -5.41 16.41
C ILE A 672 31.92 -5.36 17.70
N PRO A 673 31.98 -6.38 18.57
CA PRO A 673 31.07 -6.52 19.72
C PRO A 673 31.00 -5.30 20.64
N ILE A 674 32.14 -4.63 20.89
CA ILE A 674 32.23 -3.45 21.78
C ILE A 674 31.60 -2.21 21.10
N LEU A 675 31.75 -2.05 19.78
CA LEU A 675 31.25 -0.89 19.05
C LEU A 675 29.77 -1.03 18.68
N ASN A 676 29.27 -2.23 18.66
CA ASN A 676 27.88 -2.56 18.36
C ASN A 676 26.87 -1.96 19.39
N MET A 677 27.34 -1.55 20.57
CA MET A 677 26.53 -0.88 21.59
C MET A 677 26.40 0.64 21.37
N LEU A 678 27.14 1.22 20.43
CA LEU A 678 27.10 2.66 20.19
C LEU A 678 25.81 3.05 19.44
N PRO A 679 25.19 4.19 19.80
CA PRO A 679 24.06 4.72 19.06
C PRO A 679 24.39 4.92 17.57
N GLY A 680 23.52 4.45 16.68
CA GLY A 680 23.68 4.61 15.23
C GLY A 680 24.44 3.49 14.52
N VAL A 681 25.01 2.53 15.22
CA VAL A 681 25.66 1.36 14.59
C VAL A 681 24.61 0.40 14.05
N LYS A 682 23.55 0.11 14.81
CA LYS A 682 22.43 -0.78 14.40
C LYS A 682 21.23 -0.06 13.82
N SER A 683 21.20 1.27 13.79
CA SER A 683 20.05 2.04 13.36
C SER A 683 20.47 3.32 12.66
N LYS A 684 19.56 3.86 11.83
CA LYS A 684 19.80 5.14 11.16
C LYS A 684 19.99 6.27 12.17
N LEU A 685 20.96 7.15 11.87
CA LEU A 685 21.13 8.42 12.56
C LEU A 685 20.19 9.47 11.97
N ALA A 686 19.53 10.23 12.83
CA ALA A 686 18.75 11.39 12.45
C ALA A 686 19.64 12.66 12.47
N LEU A 687 20.16 13.06 11.31
CA LEU A 687 21.08 14.17 11.14
C LEU A 687 20.32 15.44 10.77
N GLY A 688 20.38 16.47 11.58
CA GLY A 688 19.62 17.70 11.41
C GLY A 688 19.99 18.51 10.15
N SER A 689 19.31 19.65 9.95
CA SER A 689 19.50 20.52 8.77
C SER A 689 20.93 21.01 8.57
N TRP A 690 21.75 21.06 9.64
CA TRP A 690 23.17 21.37 9.56
C TRP A 690 23.95 20.41 8.62
N PHE A 691 23.45 19.20 8.45
CA PHE A 691 24.08 18.19 7.58
C PHE A 691 24.02 18.57 6.09
N LYS A 692 23.19 19.55 5.70
CA LYS A 692 23.20 20.13 4.35
C LYS A 692 24.59 20.65 3.94
N VAL A 693 25.38 21.18 4.91
CA VAL A 693 26.75 21.64 4.63
C VAL A 693 27.64 20.47 4.19
N PHE A 694 27.49 19.34 4.85
CA PHE A 694 28.22 18.11 4.49
C PHE A 694 27.78 17.59 3.11
N TYR A 695 26.49 17.63 2.81
CA TYR A 695 25.97 17.28 1.49
C TYR A 695 26.52 18.20 0.38
N VAL A 696 26.66 19.51 0.64
CA VAL A 696 27.30 20.43 -0.33
C VAL A 696 28.75 20.04 -0.59
N MET A 697 29.49 19.67 0.44
CA MET A 697 30.86 19.18 0.31
C MET A 697 30.89 17.90 -0.53
N LEU A 698 30.11 16.89 -0.20
CA LEU A 698 30.06 15.62 -0.95
C LEU A 698 29.66 15.82 -2.41
N LYS A 699 28.62 16.62 -2.68
CA LYS A 699 28.21 16.94 -4.05
C LYS A 699 29.36 17.48 -4.89
N ASN A 700 30.19 18.35 -4.31
CA ASN A 700 31.33 18.95 -5.01
C ASN A 700 32.51 17.98 -5.16
N MET A 701 32.56 16.91 -4.38
CA MET A 701 33.58 15.86 -4.47
C MET A 701 33.27 14.78 -5.50
N LYS A 702 32.21 14.92 -6.31
CA LYS A 702 31.84 13.96 -7.38
C LYS A 702 32.96 13.65 -8.37
N PHE A 703 33.93 14.56 -8.53
CA PHE A 703 35.11 14.36 -9.41
C PHE A 703 36.03 13.22 -8.91
N LEU A 704 35.94 12.83 -7.64
CA LEU A 704 36.71 11.71 -7.09
C LEU A 704 36.14 10.35 -7.51
N ARG A 705 34.88 10.32 -7.97
CA ARG A 705 34.17 9.09 -8.34
C ARG A 705 34.97 8.25 -9.33
N GLY A 706 35.28 7.02 -8.97
CA GLY A 706 36.01 6.07 -9.79
C GLY A 706 37.55 6.33 -9.89
N THR A 707 38.06 7.30 -9.14
CA THR A 707 39.51 7.53 -9.01
C THR A 707 40.07 6.73 -7.82
N PRO A 708 41.42 6.55 -7.72
CA PRO A 708 42.02 5.92 -6.53
C PRO A 708 41.79 6.68 -5.22
N PHE A 709 41.40 7.96 -5.30
CA PHE A 709 41.12 8.81 -4.15
C PHE A 709 39.63 8.80 -3.75
N ASP A 710 38.82 7.95 -4.33
CA ASP A 710 37.41 7.78 -3.98
C ASP A 710 37.27 6.98 -2.67
N PHE A 711 37.46 7.69 -1.54
CA PHE A 711 37.44 7.07 -0.21
C PHE A 711 36.06 6.50 0.15
N MET A 712 34.95 6.99 -0.42
CA MET A 712 33.61 6.41 -0.23
C MET A 712 33.52 5.02 -0.88
N ALA A 713 34.23 4.78 -1.97
CA ALA A 713 34.28 3.48 -2.64
C ALA A 713 34.96 2.40 -1.78
N TRP A 714 35.77 2.76 -0.81
CA TRP A 714 36.42 1.78 0.08
C TRP A 714 35.41 1.02 0.97
N PHE A 715 34.32 1.67 1.34
CA PHE A 715 33.23 1.09 2.15
C PHE A 715 32.12 0.42 1.33
N SER A 716 32.00 0.73 0.04
CA SER A 716 30.96 0.23 -0.87
C SER A 716 31.54 -0.48 -2.10
N SER A 717 32.77 -1.02 -1.99
CA SER A 717 33.53 -1.57 -3.13
C SER A 717 32.79 -2.64 -3.93
N ASP A 718 32.08 -3.54 -3.26
CA ASP A 718 31.43 -4.68 -3.91
C ASP A 718 30.20 -4.26 -4.71
N VAL A 719 29.40 -3.33 -4.19
CA VAL A 719 28.26 -2.75 -4.90
C VAL A 719 28.74 -2.00 -6.14
N ARG A 720 29.77 -1.15 -6.00
CA ARG A 720 30.30 -0.37 -7.13
C ARG A 720 30.94 -1.25 -8.21
N LYS A 721 31.62 -2.33 -7.83
CA LYS A 721 32.14 -3.33 -8.78
C LYS A 721 31.01 -4.03 -9.53
N ALA A 722 29.96 -4.42 -8.81
CA ALA A 722 28.79 -5.06 -9.39
C ALA A 722 28.05 -4.13 -10.35
N ASP A 723 27.85 -2.85 -10.00
CA ASP A 723 27.27 -1.81 -10.86
C ASP A 723 28.04 -1.64 -12.16
N LYS A 724 29.37 -1.51 -12.07
CA LYS A 724 30.25 -1.39 -13.25
C LYS A 724 30.18 -2.62 -14.14
N LYS A 725 30.16 -3.81 -13.55
CA LYS A 725 30.01 -5.08 -14.28
C LYS A 725 28.65 -5.15 -14.99
N ALA A 726 27.56 -4.78 -14.32
CA ALA A 726 26.23 -4.75 -14.89
C ALA A 726 26.12 -3.78 -16.07
N LEU A 727 26.64 -2.55 -15.94
CA LEU A 727 26.67 -1.53 -17.00
C LEU A 727 27.43 -2.04 -18.24
N ASN A 728 28.64 -2.56 -18.05
CA ASN A 728 29.48 -3.04 -19.15
C ASN A 728 28.83 -4.25 -19.85
N HIS A 729 28.25 -5.16 -19.09
CA HIS A 729 27.54 -6.31 -19.63
C HIS A 729 26.33 -5.90 -20.46
N TYR A 730 25.51 -4.96 -19.95
CA TYR A 730 24.36 -4.42 -20.64
C TYR A 730 24.73 -3.79 -21.98
N LYS A 731 25.75 -2.91 -22.01
CA LYS A 731 26.26 -2.29 -23.23
C LYS A 731 26.76 -3.33 -24.22
N SER A 732 27.59 -4.26 -23.77
CA SER A 732 28.20 -5.31 -24.63
C SER A 732 27.14 -6.19 -25.31
N ILE A 733 26.09 -6.60 -24.60
CA ILE A 733 25.02 -7.43 -25.21
C ILE A 733 24.24 -6.64 -26.26
N LEU A 734 23.87 -5.41 -25.96
CA LEU A 734 23.16 -4.56 -26.93
C LEU A 734 24.01 -4.33 -28.20
N GLU A 735 25.27 -3.97 -28.04
CA GLU A 735 26.18 -3.71 -29.19
C GLU A 735 26.37 -4.96 -30.07
N LYS A 736 26.49 -6.15 -29.47
CA LYS A 736 26.66 -7.39 -30.22
C LYS A 736 25.43 -7.78 -31.02
N ASN A 737 24.23 -7.54 -30.47
CA ASN A 737 22.99 -8.07 -31.05
C ASN A 737 22.16 -6.99 -31.80
N ILE A 738 22.55 -5.71 -31.75
CA ILE A 738 21.78 -4.62 -32.37
C ILE A 738 21.65 -4.78 -33.89
N ASN A 739 22.64 -5.39 -34.56
CA ASN A 739 22.61 -5.62 -36.00
C ASN A 739 21.62 -6.75 -36.40
N GLU A 740 21.10 -7.50 -35.43
CA GLU A 740 20.19 -8.62 -35.66
C GLU A 740 18.72 -8.24 -35.43
N ILE A 741 18.40 -6.95 -35.26
CA ILE A 741 17.02 -6.44 -35.07
C ILE A 741 16.09 -6.93 -36.21
N GLY A 742 16.57 -6.98 -37.45
CA GLY A 742 15.82 -7.43 -38.62
C GLY A 742 15.53 -8.94 -38.64
N ASN A 743 16.30 -9.74 -37.90
CA ASN A 743 16.29 -11.22 -37.95
C ASN A 743 15.40 -11.87 -36.86
N GLY A 744 14.36 -11.20 -36.39
CA GLY A 744 13.43 -11.75 -35.41
C GLY A 744 13.79 -11.54 -33.92
N LYS A 745 15.01 -11.05 -33.62
CA LYS A 745 15.49 -10.83 -32.24
C LYS A 745 15.00 -9.51 -31.59
N TYR A 746 14.17 -8.74 -32.26
CA TYR A 746 13.69 -7.46 -31.71
C TYR A 746 13.00 -7.59 -30.37
N GLN A 747 12.09 -8.54 -30.23
CA GLN A 747 11.34 -8.73 -28.99
C GLN A 747 12.25 -9.17 -27.84
N ASP A 748 13.25 -10.00 -28.12
CA ASP A 748 14.21 -10.44 -27.12
C ASP A 748 15.11 -9.28 -26.66
N LEU A 749 15.57 -8.45 -27.60
CA LEU A 749 16.32 -7.24 -27.27
C LEU A 749 15.48 -6.23 -26.50
N LYS A 750 14.19 -6.09 -26.85
CA LYS A 750 13.27 -5.22 -26.11
C LYS A 750 13.07 -5.73 -24.68
N LYS A 751 12.86 -7.04 -24.48
CA LYS A 751 12.78 -7.64 -23.14
C LYS A 751 14.10 -7.46 -22.37
N PHE A 752 15.24 -7.78 -23.02
CA PHE A 752 16.56 -7.60 -22.42
C PHE A 752 16.80 -6.16 -21.98
N SER A 753 16.47 -5.18 -22.84
CA SER A 753 16.71 -3.76 -22.59
C SER A 753 15.98 -3.26 -21.33
N SER A 754 14.90 -3.90 -20.91
CA SER A 754 14.13 -3.53 -19.72
C SER A 754 14.57 -4.23 -18.43
N LEU A 755 15.42 -5.27 -18.50
CA LEU A 755 15.87 -6.03 -17.31
C LEU A 755 16.51 -5.19 -16.20
N PRO A 756 17.27 -4.11 -16.49
CA PRO A 756 17.82 -3.28 -15.42
C PRO A 756 16.76 -2.60 -14.53
N ASP A 757 15.49 -2.65 -14.93
CA ASP A 757 14.42 -2.16 -14.07
C ASP A 757 14.33 -2.92 -12.74
N ILE A 758 14.68 -4.20 -12.73
CA ILE A 758 14.69 -5.07 -11.55
C ILE A 758 15.82 -4.68 -10.57
N ILE A 759 16.94 -4.10 -11.07
CA ILE A 759 18.07 -3.67 -10.24
C ILE A 759 17.66 -2.44 -9.44
N ARG A 760 17.35 -2.62 -8.16
CA ARG A 760 16.81 -1.58 -7.28
C ARG A 760 17.43 -1.70 -5.89
N GLY A 761 17.38 -0.61 -5.12
CA GLY A 761 17.77 -0.58 -3.72
C GLY A 761 19.20 -0.11 -3.48
N TYR A 762 19.63 -0.27 -2.24
CA TYR A 762 20.94 0.13 -1.73
C TYR A 762 21.63 -1.08 -1.09
N GLU A 763 22.96 -1.12 -1.15
CA GLU A 763 23.80 -2.13 -0.51
C GLU A 763 23.35 -3.58 -0.81
N GLU A 764 23.01 -4.38 0.20
CA GLU A 764 22.61 -5.78 0.08
C GLU A 764 21.38 -5.96 -0.82
N VAL A 765 20.35 -5.12 -0.62
CA VAL A 765 19.14 -5.18 -1.45
C VAL A 765 19.47 -5.00 -2.93
N ARG A 766 20.45 -4.14 -3.25
CA ARG A 766 20.91 -3.93 -4.63
C ARG A 766 21.66 -5.14 -5.18
N LEU A 767 22.54 -5.74 -4.38
CA LEU A 767 23.28 -6.95 -4.76
C LEU A 767 22.35 -8.14 -5.00
N ASP A 768 21.34 -8.33 -4.15
CA ASP A 768 20.35 -9.39 -4.29
C ASP A 768 19.55 -9.24 -5.59
N THR A 769 19.12 -8.01 -5.91
CA THR A 769 18.38 -7.75 -7.15
C THR A 769 19.26 -7.93 -8.40
N MET A 770 20.56 -7.62 -8.34
CA MET A 770 21.52 -7.89 -9.42
C MET A 770 21.74 -9.40 -9.62
N THR A 771 21.80 -10.15 -8.54
CA THR A 771 21.94 -11.62 -8.59
C THR A 771 20.71 -12.25 -9.24
N ALA A 772 19.52 -11.77 -8.90
CA ALA A 772 18.27 -12.22 -9.52
C ALA A 772 18.26 -11.98 -11.03
N VAL A 773 18.72 -10.80 -11.51
CA VAL A 773 18.84 -10.51 -12.94
C VAL A 773 19.85 -11.44 -13.63
N SER A 774 20.99 -11.68 -13.01
CA SER A 774 22.00 -12.59 -13.56
C SER A 774 21.46 -14.03 -13.73
N TYR A 775 20.66 -14.50 -12.78
CA TYR A 775 20.02 -15.82 -12.85
C TYR A 775 18.96 -15.89 -13.95
N THR A 776 18.15 -14.85 -14.12
CA THR A 776 17.12 -14.75 -15.17
C THR A 776 17.76 -14.78 -16.57
N HIS A 777 18.96 -14.22 -16.72
CA HIS A 777 19.72 -14.26 -17.96
C HIS A 777 20.22 -15.65 -18.37
N LEU A 778 20.59 -16.48 -17.39
CA LEU A 778 21.07 -17.83 -17.63
C LEU A 778 19.93 -18.79 -18.00
N THR A 779 18.69 -18.43 -17.70
CA THR A 779 17.48 -19.24 -17.93
C THR A 779 16.67 -18.84 -19.16
N LEU A 780 17.01 -17.75 -19.85
CA LEU A 780 16.42 -17.44 -21.14
C LEU A 780 16.92 -18.48 -22.16
N PRO A 781 16.01 -19.21 -22.85
CA PRO A 781 16.42 -20.24 -23.77
C PRO A 781 17.25 -19.64 -24.92
N THR A 782 18.52 -19.99 -24.97
CA THR A 782 19.39 -19.75 -26.11
C THR A 782 19.13 -20.72 -27.27
N ASN A 783 18.08 -21.52 -27.16
CA ASN A 783 17.70 -22.51 -28.17
C ASN A 783 16.30 -22.19 -28.74
N SER A 784 16.30 -21.60 -29.92
CA SER A 784 15.27 -21.82 -30.92
C SER A 784 15.38 -23.26 -31.46
N ASN A 785 14.82 -24.24 -30.75
CA ASN A 785 14.47 -25.58 -31.29
C ASN A 785 13.52 -26.22 -30.28
N VAL A 786 12.26 -25.99 -30.41
CA VAL A 786 11.11 -26.91 -30.44
C VAL A 786 9.92 -26.11 -30.95
#